data_dd2199e613057ddba1f1a0c0eec20a89
#
_entry.id   dd2199e613057ddba1f1a0c0eec20a89
#
_cell.length_a   1.000
_cell.length_b   1.000
_cell.length_c   1.000
_cell.angle_alpha   90.00
_cell.angle_beta   90.00
_cell.angle_gamma   90.00
#
_symmetry.space_group_name_H-M   'P 1'
#
loop_
_entity.id
_entity.type
_entity.pdbx_description
1 polymer ?
#
loop_
_entity_poly.entity_id
_entity_poly.type
_entity_poly.pdbx_seq_one_letter_code
_entity_poly.pdbx_strand_id
1 'polypeptide(L)'
;MKGQDEHYRAISWWLTWEDLEWPDEGLVDKIKRRADRSAEAGVNCAIIFGTHFRWDYLPFWSRLHDMYARIAAELHERDILLIDHHSAVLTHRPRNPENAWEIWRRNRHHVPFYPSMDVAATWTFEGHLLNDWRMLDVETGEPCFLKFYTAEEFCINNPHFREAYQTYVKRLVAETGIDGLMSDDGIFYDGWRVCGCRWCRERFQREYGHSLPPTDDRTFWGNRDSEAFKDWIEMRFRSSADFLGVVKQILPPDFPLMACCSTSDGSHLPAVGMTYQDFIKNSNMVMLEMCGATPALDGTWDTRIASQLLHLGIARDNECPCFGLGYGYFSEPAFFIWALNKFLGSDTWFSTLKGRLGVPNSMLTAFPDEPELVGEGFVWEKTYPHLFTGKSDAQTAVLFSRGTRDYYGQIHEDYVRDYHTTCRELMRKKRNFEVVTDIPAPEDWRILVMSSVTCLGHDEREKLHEYLRGGGVVIATGPLGVRDERARPLERSWLEEVGVEMSVTEPPRTPGFPPYENTEATISECRGVYEGKVIEKGEWIHIKVGEGQLFWCPDRMGMGEPDLRLAEWVGQNEPEKEYSVVKSPEGWVLRSFRDGARMLLHGLPAKVQAEAHPTIRKRYISYDEEIVHRLHYEELAPSALALEFTKPPGSVTVYSPDLDAPRPVESEGGRTAETVEIDLGGISRYFVIEVMLGS
;
A
#
# COMPACT_ATOMS: atom_id res chain seq x y z
N MET A 1 -10.83 -1.50 -20.69
CA MET A 1 -10.98 -1.01 -19.28
C MET A 1 -12.46 -0.71 -19.02
N LYS A 2 -12.95 -0.96 -17.82
CA LYS A 2 -14.29 -0.54 -17.40
C LYS A 2 -14.40 0.98 -17.43
N GLY A 3 -15.62 1.53 -17.53
CA GLY A 3 -15.84 2.98 -17.48
C GLY A 3 -15.24 3.59 -16.20
N GLN A 4 -14.89 4.87 -16.21
CA GLN A 4 -14.26 5.59 -15.08
C GLN A 4 -15.04 5.49 -13.74
N ASP A 5 -16.30 5.08 -13.79
CA ASP A 5 -17.20 5.01 -12.62
C ASP A 5 -17.44 3.58 -12.10
N GLU A 6 -16.73 2.58 -12.63
CA GLU A 6 -16.95 1.18 -12.23
C GLU A 6 -15.80 0.64 -11.38
N HIS A 7 -16.06 0.43 -10.09
CA HIS A 7 -15.13 -0.15 -9.13
C HIS A 7 -14.84 -1.63 -9.39
N TYR A 8 -13.59 -2.02 -9.13
CA TYR A 8 -13.20 -3.42 -9.16
C TYR A 8 -13.60 -4.13 -7.85
N ARG A 9 -14.25 -5.25 -8.00
CA ARG A 9 -14.55 -6.21 -6.93
C ARG A 9 -13.78 -7.48 -7.24
N ALA A 10 -12.52 -7.48 -6.80
CA ALA A 10 -11.56 -8.51 -7.19
C ALA A 10 -11.43 -9.61 -6.14
N ILE A 11 -11.26 -10.84 -6.60
CA ILE A 11 -10.89 -12.00 -5.78
C ILE A 11 -9.64 -12.66 -6.32
N SER A 12 -8.91 -13.36 -5.45
CA SER A 12 -7.85 -14.27 -5.88
C SER A 12 -8.44 -15.52 -6.52
N TRP A 13 -7.93 -15.88 -7.70
CA TRP A 13 -8.22 -17.16 -8.33
C TRP A 13 -7.08 -18.13 -8.03
N TRP A 14 -7.19 -18.83 -6.92
CA TRP A 14 -6.17 -19.77 -6.50
C TRP A 14 -6.12 -21.01 -7.40
N LEU A 15 -4.91 -21.35 -7.82
CA LEU A 15 -4.59 -22.55 -8.59
C LEU A 15 -3.53 -23.37 -7.88
N THR A 16 -3.59 -24.66 -8.06
CA THR A 16 -2.57 -25.61 -7.62
C THR A 16 -2.06 -26.39 -8.82
N TRP A 17 -0.90 -27.02 -8.69
CA TRP A 17 -0.41 -27.85 -9.77
C TRP A 17 -1.32 -29.05 -10.05
N GLU A 18 -2.07 -29.53 -9.05
CA GLU A 18 -3.09 -30.57 -9.23
C GLU A 18 -4.17 -30.15 -10.24
N ASP A 19 -4.46 -28.87 -10.39
CA ASP A 19 -5.38 -28.36 -11.41
C ASP A 19 -4.86 -28.63 -12.83
N LEU A 20 -3.53 -28.65 -13.02
CA LEU A 20 -2.92 -29.02 -14.31
C LEU A 20 -3.04 -30.49 -14.66
N GLU A 21 -3.20 -31.37 -13.69
CA GLU A 21 -3.38 -32.80 -13.85
C GLU A 21 -4.86 -33.21 -13.97
N TRP A 22 -5.79 -32.27 -13.71
CA TRP A 22 -7.22 -32.59 -13.78
C TRP A 22 -7.62 -32.99 -15.19
N PRO A 23 -8.45 -34.05 -15.37
CA PRO A 23 -8.97 -34.42 -16.68
C PRO A 23 -9.71 -33.28 -17.36
N ASP A 24 -9.47 -33.05 -18.64
CA ASP A 24 -10.02 -31.89 -19.37
C ASP A 24 -11.53 -31.75 -19.26
N GLU A 25 -12.27 -32.83 -19.33
CA GLU A 25 -13.74 -32.85 -19.19
C GLU A 25 -14.18 -32.38 -17.82
N GLY A 26 -13.50 -32.80 -16.75
CA GLY A 26 -13.81 -32.36 -15.38
C GLY A 26 -13.28 -30.95 -15.05
N LEU A 27 -12.21 -30.52 -15.70
CA LEU A 27 -11.60 -29.20 -15.49
C LEU A 27 -12.53 -28.09 -15.97
N VAL A 28 -13.13 -28.22 -17.16
CA VAL A 28 -14.08 -27.21 -17.68
C VAL A 28 -15.27 -27.04 -16.74
N ASP A 29 -15.87 -28.13 -16.29
CA ASP A 29 -16.98 -28.06 -15.34
C ASP A 29 -16.59 -27.44 -13.99
N LYS A 30 -15.35 -27.71 -13.51
CA LYS A 30 -14.82 -27.12 -12.28
C LYS A 30 -14.66 -25.61 -12.42
N ILE A 31 -14.05 -25.14 -13.51
CA ILE A 31 -13.85 -23.73 -13.81
C ILE A 31 -15.21 -23.02 -13.93
N LYS A 32 -16.14 -23.60 -14.68
CA LYS A 32 -17.48 -23.05 -14.89
C LYS A 32 -18.24 -22.83 -13.57
N ARG A 33 -18.32 -23.86 -12.73
CA ARG A 33 -18.98 -23.75 -11.41
C ARG A 33 -18.35 -22.65 -10.53
N ARG A 34 -17.02 -22.53 -10.58
CA ARG A 34 -16.32 -21.48 -9.82
C ARG A 34 -16.59 -20.09 -10.36
N ALA A 35 -16.65 -19.94 -11.70
CA ALA A 35 -17.01 -18.68 -12.35
C ALA A 35 -18.46 -18.27 -12.05
N ASP A 36 -19.41 -19.24 -12.05
CA ASP A 36 -20.81 -19.01 -11.67
C ASP A 36 -20.90 -18.45 -10.23
N ARG A 37 -20.24 -19.12 -9.26
CA ARG A 37 -20.20 -18.67 -7.85
C ARG A 37 -19.60 -17.28 -7.70
N SER A 38 -18.54 -16.97 -8.47
CA SER A 38 -17.91 -15.66 -8.44
C SER A 38 -18.86 -14.57 -8.95
N ALA A 39 -19.57 -14.82 -10.04
CA ALA A 39 -20.56 -13.90 -10.59
C ALA A 39 -21.74 -13.67 -9.62
N GLU A 40 -22.23 -14.74 -8.97
CA GLU A 40 -23.29 -14.68 -7.95
C GLU A 40 -22.85 -13.85 -6.73
N ALA A 41 -21.58 -13.94 -6.34
CA ALA A 41 -20.99 -13.14 -5.27
C ALA A 41 -20.68 -11.68 -5.66
N GLY A 42 -21.00 -11.25 -6.88
CA GLY A 42 -20.82 -9.87 -7.34
C GLY A 42 -19.39 -9.55 -7.80
N VAL A 43 -18.53 -10.54 -7.98
CA VAL A 43 -17.16 -10.38 -8.48
C VAL A 43 -17.19 -9.89 -9.93
N ASN A 44 -16.28 -8.99 -10.29
CA ASN A 44 -16.08 -8.50 -11.65
C ASN A 44 -14.61 -8.55 -12.12
N CYS A 45 -13.71 -9.01 -11.24
CA CYS A 45 -12.29 -9.21 -11.55
C CYS A 45 -11.77 -10.42 -10.79
N ALA A 46 -11.05 -11.31 -11.47
CA ALA A 46 -10.33 -12.42 -10.87
C ALA A 46 -8.82 -12.22 -11.08
N ILE A 47 -8.03 -12.41 -10.04
CA ILE A 47 -6.58 -12.27 -10.10
C ILE A 47 -5.98 -13.64 -9.81
N ILE A 48 -5.21 -14.18 -10.75
CA ILE A 48 -4.55 -15.49 -10.60
C ILE A 48 -3.69 -15.45 -9.33
N PHE A 49 -3.84 -16.48 -8.52
CA PHE A 49 -2.99 -16.71 -7.35
C PHE A 49 -2.64 -18.21 -7.31
N GLY A 50 -1.44 -18.54 -6.89
CA GLY A 50 -0.91 -19.88 -7.10
C GLY A 50 -0.19 -19.99 -8.44
N THR A 51 0.47 -21.11 -8.71
CA THR A 51 1.40 -21.26 -9.83
C THR A 51 2.37 -20.08 -9.94
N HIS A 52 2.66 -19.48 -8.78
CA HIS A 52 3.23 -18.14 -8.65
C HIS A 52 4.68 -18.08 -9.11
N PHE A 53 5.53 -19.04 -8.75
CA PHE A 53 6.93 -19.10 -9.16
C PHE A 53 7.02 -19.68 -10.59
N ARG A 54 6.76 -18.79 -11.54
CA ARG A 54 6.45 -19.14 -12.91
C ARG A 54 7.57 -19.94 -13.64
N TRP A 55 8.81 -19.72 -13.25
CA TRP A 55 9.96 -20.43 -13.82
C TRP A 55 10.01 -21.90 -13.40
N ASP A 56 9.43 -22.25 -12.26
CA ASP A 56 9.30 -23.65 -11.84
C ASP A 56 8.33 -24.45 -12.74
N TYR A 57 7.45 -23.74 -13.44
CA TYR A 57 6.50 -24.30 -14.40
C TYR A 57 7.00 -24.30 -15.83
N LEU A 58 8.26 -23.93 -16.10
CA LEU A 58 8.80 -23.81 -17.46
C LEU A 58 8.46 -25.00 -18.36
N PRO A 59 8.61 -26.28 -17.92
CA PRO A 59 8.24 -27.44 -18.76
C PRO A 59 6.73 -27.59 -19.01
N PHE A 60 5.89 -26.88 -18.24
CA PHE A 60 4.44 -27.00 -18.23
C PHE A 60 3.72 -25.74 -18.74
N TRP A 61 4.44 -24.72 -19.22
CA TRP A 61 3.81 -23.46 -19.63
C TRP A 61 2.69 -23.62 -20.64
N SER A 62 2.83 -24.51 -21.63
CA SER A 62 1.75 -24.74 -22.61
C SER A 62 0.48 -25.28 -21.95
N ARG A 63 0.59 -26.19 -20.99
CA ARG A 63 -0.55 -26.72 -20.24
C ARG A 63 -1.14 -25.67 -19.31
N LEU A 64 -0.29 -24.87 -18.67
CA LEU A 64 -0.69 -23.78 -17.81
C LEU A 64 -1.44 -22.68 -18.58
N HIS A 65 -0.93 -22.29 -19.75
CA HIS A 65 -1.56 -21.27 -20.59
C HIS A 65 -2.90 -21.76 -21.18
N ASP A 66 -3.00 -23.04 -21.58
CA ASP A 66 -4.26 -23.66 -22.00
C ASP A 66 -5.32 -23.59 -20.88
N MET A 67 -4.92 -23.89 -19.64
CA MET A 67 -5.81 -23.75 -18.49
C MET A 67 -6.24 -22.29 -18.26
N TYR A 68 -5.32 -21.33 -18.36
CA TYR A 68 -5.65 -19.91 -18.23
C TYR A 68 -6.60 -19.42 -19.30
N ALA A 69 -6.40 -19.85 -20.54
CA ALA A 69 -7.31 -19.53 -21.65
C ALA A 69 -8.75 -20.03 -21.39
N ARG A 70 -8.88 -21.23 -20.82
CA ARG A 70 -10.19 -21.79 -20.44
C ARG A 70 -10.81 -21.01 -19.28
N ILE A 71 -10.02 -20.61 -18.29
CA ILE A 71 -10.48 -19.76 -17.18
C ILE A 71 -10.96 -18.41 -17.71
N ALA A 72 -10.15 -17.76 -18.56
CA ALA A 72 -10.51 -16.47 -19.17
C ALA A 72 -11.83 -16.57 -19.94
N ALA A 73 -12.01 -17.59 -20.76
CA ALA A 73 -13.22 -17.79 -21.54
C ALA A 73 -14.47 -17.90 -20.64
N GLU A 74 -14.42 -18.71 -19.58
CA GLU A 74 -15.56 -18.87 -18.66
C GLU A 74 -15.83 -17.62 -17.82
N LEU A 75 -14.80 -16.85 -17.46
CA LEU A 75 -14.94 -15.58 -16.73
C LEU A 75 -15.53 -14.48 -17.64
N HIS A 76 -15.06 -14.37 -18.89
CA HIS A 76 -15.55 -13.40 -19.86
C HIS A 76 -17.03 -13.60 -20.20
N GLU A 77 -17.53 -14.85 -20.25
CA GLU A 77 -18.95 -15.13 -20.41
C GLU A 77 -19.83 -14.53 -19.29
N ARG A 78 -19.21 -14.13 -18.17
CA ARG A 78 -19.87 -13.54 -16.98
C ARG A 78 -19.44 -12.10 -16.69
N ASP A 79 -18.82 -11.43 -17.66
CA ASP A 79 -18.28 -10.07 -17.53
C ASP A 79 -17.25 -9.94 -16.39
N ILE A 80 -16.48 -10.99 -16.11
CA ILE A 80 -15.40 -10.99 -15.12
C ILE A 80 -14.06 -10.93 -15.84
N LEU A 81 -13.24 -9.93 -15.50
CA LEU A 81 -11.88 -9.78 -16.02
C LEU A 81 -10.92 -10.78 -15.37
N LEU A 82 -9.88 -11.18 -16.09
CA LEU A 82 -8.81 -12.04 -15.57
C LEU A 82 -7.46 -11.30 -15.61
N ILE A 83 -6.87 -11.08 -14.44
CA ILE A 83 -5.50 -10.54 -14.31
C ILE A 83 -4.56 -11.69 -13.93
N ASP A 84 -3.48 -11.86 -14.66
CA ASP A 84 -2.42 -12.79 -14.26
C ASP A 84 -1.54 -12.15 -13.17
N HIS A 85 -1.17 -12.94 -12.17
CA HIS A 85 -0.25 -12.56 -11.11
C HIS A 85 0.80 -13.65 -10.93
N HIS A 86 2.06 -13.26 -11.05
CA HIS A 86 3.17 -14.18 -10.83
C HIS A 86 4.46 -13.48 -10.42
N SER A 87 5.31 -14.21 -9.74
CA SER A 87 6.68 -13.80 -9.47
C SER A 87 7.51 -13.82 -10.76
N ALA A 88 8.08 -12.67 -11.08
CA ALA A 88 8.97 -12.54 -12.24
C ALA A 88 10.31 -13.24 -11.99
N VAL A 89 10.82 -13.23 -10.77
CA VAL A 89 12.22 -13.55 -10.46
C VAL A 89 12.42 -14.77 -9.56
N LEU A 90 11.40 -15.15 -8.77
CA LEU A 90 11.57 -16.21 -7.78
C LEU A 90 11.49 -17.60 -8.40
N THR A 91 12.33 -18.50 -7.89
CA THR A 91 12.37 -19.90 -8.26
C THR A 91 12.81 -20.73 -7.06
N HIS A 92 12.12 -21.85 -6.77
CA HIS A 92 12.47 -22.69 -5.64
C HIS A 92 13.82 -23.37 -5.83
N ARG A 93 14.63 -23.34 -4.79
CA ARG A 93 15.94 -23.98 -4.75
C ARG A 93 16.16 -24.54 -3.35
N PRO A 94 15.68 -25.73 -3.06
CA PRO A 94 15.88 -26.33 -1.76
C PRO A 94 17.37 -26.55 -1.48
N ARG A 95 17.81 -26.26 -0.28
CA ARG A 95 19.19 -26.45 0.16
C ARG A 95 19.51 -27.89 0.56
N ASN A 96 18.49 -28.67 0.86
CA ASN A 96 18.61 -30.06 1.27
C ASN A 96 17.27 -30.81 1.04
N PRO A 97 17.25 -32.14 1.16
CA PRO A 97 16.03 -32.93 0.97
C PRO A 97 14.88 -32.57 1.92
N GLU A 98 15.17 -32.10 3.13
CA GLU A 98 14.15 -31.68 4.09
C GLU A 98 13.45 -30.40 3.62
N ASN A 99 14.20 -29.41 3.13
CA ASN A 99 13.63 -28.23 2.50
C ASN A 99 12.78 -28.60 1.27
N ALA A 100 13.26 -29.50 0.42
CA ALA A 100 12.51 -29.97 -0.74
C ALA A 100 11.17 -30.60 -0.34
N TRP A 101 11.19 -31.45 0.70
CA TRP A 101 9.97 -32.04 1.25
C TRP A 101 9.02 -30.99 1.81
N GLU A 102 9.54 -30.00 2.56
CA GLU A 102 8.73 -28.95 3.13
C GLU A 102 8.07 -28.07 2.06
N ILE A 103 8.81 -27.65 1.03
CA ILE A 103 8.29 -26.91 -0.10
C ILE A 103 7.13 -27.68 -0.71
N TRP A 104 7.36 -28.94 -1.09
CA TRP A 104 6.34 -29.76 -1.73
C TRP A 104 5.12 -30.00 -0.85
N ARG A 105 5.32 -30.25 0.43
CA ARG A 105 4.24 -30.52 1.38
C ARG A 105 3.38 -29.29 1.66
N ARG A 106 4.01 -28.10 1.74
CA ARG A 106 3.37 -26.85 2.18
C ARG A 106 2.88 -25.99 1.03
N ASN A 107 3.60 -25.98 -0.08
CA ASN A 107 3.43 -25.00 -1.15
C ASN A 107 3.11 -25.66 -2.50
N ARG A 108 2.24 -26.65 -2.52
CA ARG A 108 1.88 -27.36 -3.77
C ARG A 108 1.34 -26.44 -4.87
N HIS A 109 0.72 -25.35 -4.50
CA HIS A 109 0.24 -24.33 -5.43
C HIS A 109 1.36 -23.49 -6.06
N HIS A 110 2.55 -23.49 -5.45
CA HIS A 110 3.74 -22.85 -6.02
C HIS A 110 4.67 -23.81 -6.74
N VAL A 111 4.56 -25.11 -6.49
CA VAL A 111 5.52 -26.11 -6.94
C VAL A 111 4.82 -27.21 -7.73
N PRO A 112 5.12 -27.38 -9.03
CA PRO A 112 4.44 -28.36 -9.88
C PRO A 112 4.82 -29.82 -9.60
N PHE A 113 5.93 -30.05 -8.87
CA PHE A 113 6.44 -31.39 -8.55
C PHE A 113 7.35 -31.33 -7.32
N TYR A 114 7.75 -32.52 -6.82
CA TYR A 114 8.74 -32.54 -5.73
C TYR A 114 10.05 -31.90 -6.19
N PRO A 115 10.48 -30.78 -5.59
CA PRO A 115 11.63 -30.03 -6.07
C PRO A 115 12.93 -30.79 -5.83
N SER A 116 13.71 -30.96 -6.90
CA SER A 116 15.07 -31.47 -6.82
C SER A 116 16.08 -30.33 -6.81
N MET A 117 17.13 -30.46 -6.00
CA MET A 117 18.21 -29.48 -5.96
C MET A 117 18.92 -29.32 -7.31
N ASP A 118 18.89 -30.32 -8.14
CA ASP A 118 19.61 -30.36 -9.42
C ASP A 118 18.78 -30.00 -10.65
N VAL A 119 17.47 -30.25 -10.63
CA VAL A 119 16.62 -30.13 -11.84
C VAL A 119 16.68 -28.77 -12.48
N ALA A 120 16.47 -27.75 -11.68
CA ALA A 120 16.43 -26.39 -12.21
C ALA A 120 17.79 -25.82 -12.61
N ALA A 121 18.88 -26.40 -12.07
CA ALA A 121 20.23 -26.05 -12.49
C ALA A 121 20.52 -26.43 -13.94
N THR A 122 19.80 -27.42 -14.46
CA THR A 122 19.96 -27.92 -15.80
C THR A 122 19.00 -27.35 -16.82
N TRP A 123 17.99 -26.59 -16.39
CA TRP A 123 17.02 -26.01 -17.30
C TRP A 123 17.60 -24.85 -18.10
N THR A 124 17.25 -24.86 -19.36
CA THR A 124 17.62 -23.79 -20.30
C THR A 124 16.37 -23.17 -20.89
N PHE A 125 16.44 -21.86 -21.14
CA PHE A 125 15.46 -21.12 -21.89
C PHE A 125 16.18 -20.21 -22.89
N GLU A 126 15.81 -20.26 -24.17
CA GLU A 126 16.44 -19.48 -25.24
C GLU A 126 17.98 -19.61 -25.31
N GLY A 127 18.51 -20.79 -24.98
CA GLY A 127 19.94 -21.06 -25.01
C GLY A 127 20.73 -20.66 -23.78
N HIS A 128 20.07 -20.10 -22.77
CA HIS A 128 20.70 -19.71 -21.52
C HIS A 128 20.31 -20.65 -20.37
N LEU A 129 21.22 -20.96 -19.49
CA LEU A 129 20.94 -21.68 -18.25
C LEU A 129 20.24 -20.75 -17.26
N LEU A 130 19.14 -21.18 -16.63
CA LEU A 130 18.46 -20.39 -15.60
C LEU A 130 19.39 -20.05 -14.43
N ASN A 131 20.33 -20.95 -14.11
CA ASN A 131 21.31 -20.73 -13.07
C ASN A 131 22.21 -19.51 -13.31
N ASP A 132 22.43 -19.11 -14.57
CA ASP A 132 23.28 -17.97 -14.92
C ASP A 132 22.59 -16.61 -14.65
N TRP A 133 21.30 -16.63 -14.33
CA TRP A 133 20.53 -15.42 -14.08
C TRP A 133 20.46 -15.03 -12.59
N ARG A 134 20.94 -15.90 -11.68
CA ARG A 134 20.76 -15.74 -10.23
C ARG A 134 21.41 -14.47 -9.68
N MET A 135 20.74 -13.88 -8.70
CA MET A 135 21.36 -12.84 -7.88
C MET A 135 22.45 -13.42 -7.02
N LEU A 136 23.57 -12.69 -6.92
CA LEU A 136 24.73 -13.10 -6.14
C LEU A 136 24.92 -12.22 -4.92
N ASP A 137 25.25 -12.84 -3.82
CA ASP A 137 25.66 -12.15 -2.59
C ASP A 137 26.91 -11.31 -2.85
N VAL A 138 26.89 -10.08 -2.35
CA VAL A 138 27.97 -9.09 -2.56
C VAL A 138 29.29 -9.54 -1.94
N GLU A 139 29.23 -10.20 -0.79
CA GLU A 139 30.38 -10.61 -0.01
C GLU A 139 31.00 -11.92 -0.52
N THR A 140 30.15 -12.93 -0.72
CA THR A 140 30.60 -14.29 -1.03
C THR A 140 30.68 -14.57 -2.53
N GLY A 141 29.90 -13.83 -3.34
CA GLY A 141 29.73 -14.12 -4.76
C GLY A 141 28.88 -15.35 -5.06
N GLU A 142 28.33 -16.00 -4.04
CA GLU A 142 27.44 -17.17 -4.17
C GLU A 142 26.00 -16.74 -4.39
N PRO A 143 25.13 -17.60 -4.97
CA PRO A 143 23.71 -17.31 -5.10
C PRO A 143 23.03 -17.04 -3.76
N CYS A 144 22.27 -15.97 -3.67
CA CYS A 144 21.49 -15.65 -2.49
C CYS A 144 20.30 -16.58 -2.34
N PHE A 145 19.98 -16.93 -1.11
CA PHE A 145 18.92 -17.87 -0.76
C PHE A 145 17.96 -17.26 0.24
N LEU A 146 16.75 -17.04 -0.21
CA LEU A 146 15.65 -16.52 0.58
C LEU A 146 15.02 -17.62 1.44
N LYS A 147 15.36 -17.66 2.73
CA LYS A 147 14.85 -18.68 3.66
C LYS A 147 13.32 -18.69 3.74
N PHE A 148 12.70 -17.52 3.71
CA PHE A 148 11.24 -17.39 3.82
C PHE A 148 10.51 -18.11 2.69
N TYR A 149 11.00 -17.96 1.45
CA TYR A 149 10.43 -18.62 0.26
C TYR A 149 11.08 -19.93 -0.10
N THR A 150 12.19 -20.28 0.52
CA THR A 150 13.04 -21.42 0.11
C THR A 150 13.39 -21.30 -1.38
N ALA A 151 13.80 -20.12 -1.80
CA ALA A 151 13.95 -19.74 -3.20
C ALA A 151 15.26 -18.97 -3.45
N GLU A 152 15.65 -18.90 -4.72
CA GLU A 152 16.65 -17.98 -5.25
C GLU A 152 15.96 -16.95 -6.16
N GLU A 153 16.65 -15.84 -6.42
CA GLU A 153 16.15 -14.76 -7.27
C GLU A 153 16.95 -14.65 -8.56
N PHE A 154 16.29 -14.31 -9.66
CA PHE A 154 16.94 -13.90 -10.89
C PHE A 154 17.22 -12.39 -10.89
N CYS A 155 18.40 -12.02 -11.37
CA CYS A 155 18.85 -10.64 -11.37
C CYS A 155 18.11 -9.79 -12.42
N ILE A 156 17.33 -8.81 -11.95
CA ILE A 156 16.57 -7.88 -12.80
C ILE A 156 17.45 -6.97 -13.68
N ASN A 157 18.76 -6.92 -13.45
CA ASN A 157 19.72 -6.20 -14.29
C ASN A 157 20.42 -7.11 -15.32
N ASN A 158 20.17 -8.42 -15.28
CA ASN A 158 20.74 -9.35 -16.25
C ASN A 158 19.99 -9.20 -17.59
N PRO A 159 20.64 -8.79 -18.69
CA PRO A 159 19.96 -8.57 -19.97
C PRO A 159 19.34 -9.82 -20.57
N HIS A 160 19.98 -10.98 -20.39
CA HIS A 160 19.45 -12.26 -20.89
C HIS A 160 18.19 -12.69 -20.14
N PHE A 161 18.15 -12.44 -18.82
CA PHE A 161 16.94 -12.68 -18.06
C PHE A 161 15.80 -11.72 -18.48
N ARG A 162 16.10 -10.42 -18.67
CA ARG A 162 15.11 -9.46 -19.16
C ARG A 162 14.50 -9.87 -20.51
N GLU A 163 15.32 -10.29 -21.45
CA GLU A 163 14.88 -10.77 -22.76
C GLU A 163 14.03 -12.04 -22.65
N ALA A 164 14.48 -13.00 -21.84
CA ALA A 164 13.73 -14.22 -21.57
C ALA A 164 12.37 -13.93 -20.93
N TYR A 165 12.32 -13.01 -19.97
CA TYR A 165 11.06 -12.60 -19.32
C TYR A 165 10.12 -11.89 -20.28
N GLN A 166 10.63 -11.02 -21.15
CA GLN A 166 9.81 -10.42 -22.23
C GLN A 166 9.22 -11.48 -23.15
N THR A 167 10.01 -12.47 -23.56
CA THR A 167 9.54 -13.58 -24.40
C THR A 167 8.44 -14.36 -23.70
N TYR A 168 8.60 -14.65 -22.41
CA TYR A 168 7.58 -15.31 -21.61
C TYR A 168 6.28 -14.48 -21.54
N VAL A 169 6.35 -13.19 -21.20
CA VAL A 169 5.15 -12.33 -21.07
C VAL A 169 4.43 -12.15 -22.40
N LYS A 170 5.15 -11.99 -23.52
CA LYS A 170 4.53 -11.95 -24.87
C LYS A 170 3.74 -13.22 -25.16
N ARG A 171 4.34 -14.36 -24.82
CA ARG A 171 3.71 -15.67 -25.00
C ARG A 171 2.48 -15.82 -24.09
N LEU A 172 2.59 -15.44 -22.83
CA LEU A 172 1.49 -15.47 -21.85
C LEU A 172 0.27 -14.67 -22.37
N VAL A 173 0.46 -13.40 -22.75
CA VAL A 173 -0.62 -12.57 -23.25
C VAL A 173 -1.24 -13.13 -24.53
N ALA A 174 -0.42 -13.62 -25.45
CA ALA A 174 -0.90 -14.15 -26.73
C ALA A 174 -1.68 -15.47 -26.60
N GLU A 175 -1.33 -16.32 -25.64
CA GLU A 175 -1.88 -17.68 -25.51
C GLU A 175 -3.06 -17.77 -24.53
N THR A 176 -3.27 -16.79 -23.62
CA THR A 176 -4.19 -16.96 -22.49
C THR A 176 -5.44 -16.09 -22.51
N GLY A 177 -5.42 -14.95 -23.21
CA GLY A 177 -6.55 -14.00 -23.22
C GLY A 177 -6.76 -13.28 -21.89
N ILE A 178 -5.71 -13.15 -21.06
CA ILE A 178 -5.76 -12.32 -19.83
C ILE A 178 -5.98 -10.85 -20.16
N ASP A 179 -6.65 -10.15 -19.25
CA ASP A 179 -7.00 -8.72 -19.40
C ASP A 179 -5.99 -7.79 -18.73
N GLY A 180 -5.10 -8.32 -17.92
CA GLY A 180 -4.08 -7.55 -17.21
C GLY A 180 -2.98 -8.42 -16.63
N LEU A 181 -1.93 -7.78 -16.15
CA LEU A 181 -0.74 -8.42 -15.58
C LEU A 181 -0.32 -7.74 -14.28
N MET A 182 -0.08 -8.52 -13.25
CA MET A 182 0.69 -8.13 -12.08
C MET A 182 2.04 -8.84 -12.12
N SER A 183 3.10 -8.06 -12.44
CA SER A 183 4.49 -8.55 -12.40
C SER A 183 5.03 -8.36 -10.99
N ASP A 184 5.12 -9.45 -10.26
CA ASP A 184 5.54 -9.46 -8.85
C ASP A 184 7.03 -9.72 -8.68
N ASP A 185 7.55 -9.38 -7.51
CA ASP A 185 8.91 -9.70 -7.03
C ASP A 185 10.08 -9.09 -7.83
N GLY A 186 9.85 -8.17 -8.76
CA GLY A 186 10.89 -7.52 -9.55
C GLY A 186 11.78 -6.55 -8.74
N ILE A 187 12.29 -6.97 -7.59
CA ILE A 187 13.02 -6.18 -6.59
C ILE A 187 14.29 -6.92 -6.11
N PHE A 188 14.90 -6.50 -5.00
CA PHE A 188 16.07 -7.12 -4.38
C PHE A 188 15.72 -7.62 -2.98
N TYR A 189 15.09 -8.77 -2.85
CA TYR A 189 14.55 -9.28 -1.57
C TYR A 189 15.58 -9.40 -0.45
N ASP A 190 16.79 -9.88 -0.75
CA ASP A 190 17.84 -10.03 0.27
C ASP A 190 18.54 -8.70 0.64
N GLY A 191 17.90 -7.60 0.23
CA GLY A 191 18.26 -6.25 0.61
C GLY A 191 19.70 -5.90 0.22
N TRP A 192 20.46 -5.34 1.16
CA TRP A 192 21.82 -4.87 0.92
C TRP A 192 22.79 -5.98 0.50
N ARG A 193 22.48 -7.24 0.78
CA ARG A 193 23.33 -8.37 0.39
C ARG A 193 23.34 -8.66 -1.11
N VAL A 194 22.37 -8.18 -1.85
CA VAL A 194 22.22 -8.36 -3.31
C VAL A 194 22.15 -7.04 -4.06
N CYS A 195 22.57 -6.96 -5.32
CA CYS A 195 23.13 -8.04 -6.12
C CYS A 195 24.60 -7.73 -6.44
N GLY A 196 25.48 -8.65 -6.08
CA GLY A 196 26.91 -8.58 -6.37
C GLY A 196 27.33 -9.11 -7.76
N CYS A 197 26.38 -9.45 -8.64
CA CYS A 197 26.68 -9.99 -9.97
C CYS A 197 27.34 -8.94 -10.87
N ARG A 198 27.98 -9.43 -11.97
CA ARG A 198 28.67 -8.54 -12.93
C ARG A 198 27.77 -7.44 -13.49
N TRP A 199 26.51 -7.74 -13.77
CA TRP A 199 25.57 -6.79 -14.39
C TRP A 199 25.22 -5.64 -13.47
N CYS A 200 25.04 -5.89 -12.19
CA CYS A 200 24.80 -4.84 -11.20
C CYS A 200 26.08 -4.00 -10.97
N ARG A 201 27.25 -4.64 -10.89
CA ARG A 201 28.54 -3.92 -10.77
C ARG A 201 28.82 -3.05 -11.98
N GLU A 202 28.64 -3.58 -13.19
CA GLU A 202 28.81 -2.83 -14.44
C GLU A 202 27.80 -1.69 -14.57
N ARG A 203 26.54 -1.89 -14.15
CA ARG A 203 25.52 -0.85 -14.13
C ARG A 203 25.92 0.29 -13.19
N PHE A 204 26.32 -0.04 -11.97
CA PHE A 204 26.75 0.95 -10.97
C PHE A 204 27.94 1.78 -11.46
N GLN A 205 28.94 1.10 -12.04
CA GLN A 205 30.11 1.78 -12.61
C GLN A 205 29.73 2.67 -13.82
N ARG A 206 28.88 2.20 -14.71
CA ARG A 206 28.51 2.91 -15.94
C ARG A 206 27.63 4.12 -15.66
N GLU A 207 26.63 3.98 -14.79
CA GLU A 207 25.60 5.02 -14.58
C GLU A 207 26.00 6.03 -13.50
N TYR A 208 26.80 5.62 -12.54
CA TYR A 208 27.15 6.44 -11.36
C TYR A 208 28.65 6.67 -11.20
N GLY A 209 29.50 6.00 -11.97
CA GLY A 209 30.94 6.14 -11.90
C GLY A 209 31.61 5.43 -10.73
N HIS A 210 30.87 4.64 -9.95
CA HIS A 210 31.36 3.99 -8.74
C HIS A 210 31.53 2.49 -8.92
N SER A 211 32.61 1.95 -8.33
CA SER A 211 32.77 0.51 -8.16
C SER A 211 32.18 0.07 -6.83
N LEU A 212 31.51 -1.07 -6.80
CA LEU A 212 31.00 -1.62 -5.55
C LEU A 212 32.18 -2.10 -4.67
N PRO A 213 32.38 -1.51 -3.48
CA PRO A 213 33.56 -1.80 -2.66
C PRO A 213 33.40 -3.12 -1.89
N PRO A 214 34.47 -3.61 -1.25
CA PRO A 214 34.44 -4.70 -0.28
C PRO A 214 33.45 -4.41 0.87
N THR A 215 32.93 -5.47 1.50
CA THR A 215 31.87 -5.34 2.53
C THR A 215 32.38 -4.77 3.86
N ASP A 216 33.68 -4.71 4.09
CA ASP A 216 34.32 -4.06 5.25
C ASP A 216 34.53 -2.55 5.08
N ASP A 217 34.26 -2.01 3.90
CA ASP A 217 34.37 -0.55 3.63
C ASP A 217 33.21 0.23 4.27
N ARG A 218 33.50 0.74 5.47
CA ARG A 218 32.54 1.57 6.23
C ARG A 218 32.38 3.00 5.68
N THR A 219 33.21 3.41 4.74
CA THR A 219 33.02 4.71 4.07
C THR A 219 31.90 4.67 3.06
N PHE A 220 31.46 3.47 2.67
CA PHE A 220 30.37 3.21 1.76
C PHE A 220 29.18 2.56 2.47
N TRP A 221 29.35 1.32 2.99
CA TRP A 221 28.23 0.54 3.49
C TRP A 221 27.56 1.16 4.72
N GLY A 222 26.27 1.46 4.59
CA GLY A 222 25.46 2.08 5.65
C GLY A 222 25.82 3.55 5.91
N ASN A 223 26.76 4.12 5.18
CA ASN A 223 27.15 5.51 5.33
C ASN A 223 26.20 6.43 4.54
N ARG A 224 25.18 6.95 5.21
CA ARG A 224 24.18 7.86 4.63
C ARG A 224 24.76 9.22 4.22
N ASP A 225 25.99 9.55 4.61
CA ASP A 225 26.68 10.77 4.15
C ASP A 225 27.51 10.51 2.87
N SER A 226 27.72 9.24 2.48
CA SER A 226 28.40 8.87 1.25
C SER A 226 27.51 9.04 0.01
N GLU A 227 27.90 9.88 -0.91
CA GLU A 227 27.19 10.03 -2.19
C GLU A 227 27.17 8.72 -2.99
N ALA A 228 28.26 7.97 -2.98
CA ALA A 228 28.32 6.67 -3.64
C ALA A 228 27.30 5.66 -3.04
N PHE A 229 27.06 5.69 -1.73
CA PHE A 229 26.05 4.84 -1.12
C PHE A 229 24.61 5.30 -1.47
N LYS A 230 24.38 6.62 -1.54
CA LYS A 230 23.10 7.17 -2.02
C LYS A 230 22.85 6.82 -3.49
N ASP A 231 23.89 6.84 -4.33
CA ASP A 231 23.81 6.39 -5.71
C ASP A 231 23.49 4.89 -5.84
N TRP A 232 24.00 4.07 -4.90
CA TRP A 232 23.65 2.66 -4.82
C TRP A 232 22.17 2.46 -4.46
N ILE A 233 21.63 3.25 -3.53
CA ILE A 233 20.21 3.28 -3.20
C ILE A 233 19.38 3.64 -4.44
N GLU A 234 19.74 4.72 -5.13
CA GLU A 234 19.02 5.18 -6.31
C GLU A 234 19.05 4.16 -7.45
N MET A 235 20.22 3.53 -7.69
CA MET A 235 20.33 2.46 -8.70
C MET A 235 19.37 1.31 -8.43
N ARG A 236 19.13 0.96 -7.16
CA ARG A 236 18.22 -0.13 -6.79
C ARG A 236 16.78 0.23 -7.16
N PHE A 237 16.29 1.41 -6.78
CA PHE A 237 14.96 1.88 -7.17
C PHE A 237 14.79 1.94 -8.69
N ARG A 238 15.77 2.51 -9.39
CA ARG A 238 15.76 2.57 -10.84
C ARG A 238 15.80 1.19 -11.50
N SER A 239 16.54 0.24 -10.93
CA SER A 239 16.60 -1.13 -11.47
C SER A 239 15.24 -1.81 -11.48
N SER A 240 14.49 -1.69 -10.38
CA SER A 240 13.16 -2.27 -10.25
C SER A 240 12.14 -1.56 -11.15
N ALA A 241 12.16 -0.24 -11.20
CA ALA A 241 11.29 0.54 -12.09
C ALA A 241 11.57 0.26 -13.57
N ASP A 242 12.85 0.21 -13.97
CA ASP A 242 13.26 -0.11 -15.35
C ASP A 242 12.87 -1.55 -15.74
N PHE A 243 12.92 -2.49 -14.80
CA PHE A 243 12.48 -3.85 -15.04
C PHE A 243 10.98 -3.90 -15.37
N LEU A 244 10.16 -3.18 -14.62
CA LEU A 244 8.73 -3.04 -14.95
C LEU A 244 8.52 -2.32 -16.29
N GLY A 245 9.36 -1.32 -16.60
CA GLY A 245 9.36 -0.62 -17.87
C GLY A 245 9.66 -1.51 -19.08
N VAL A 246 10.54 -2.50 -18.91
CA VAL A 246 10.82 -3.53 -19.92
C VAL A 246 9.56 -4.38 -20.22
N VAL A 247 8.75 -4.65 -19.20
CA VAL A 247 7.47 -5.34 -19.37
C VAL A 247 6.46 -4.44 -20.08
N LYS A 248 6.30 -3.20 -19.64
CA LYS A 248 5.36 -2.25 -20.25
C LYS A 248 5.57 -2.09 -21.76
N GLN A 249 6.81 -2.04 -22.20
CA GLN A 249 7.17 -1.83 -23.61
C GLN A 249 6.66 -2.91 -24.56
N ILE A 250 6.39 -4.12 -24.07
CA ILE A 250 5.95 -5.25 -24.89
C ILE A 250 4.45 -5.54 -24.80
N LEU A 251 3.77 -4.89 -23.87
CA LEU A 251 2.33 -5.03 -23.69
C LEU A 251 1.57 -4.11 -24.65
N PRO A 252 0.33 -4.45 -25.03
CA PRO A 252 -0.53 -3.52 -25.77
C PRO A 252 -0.65 -2.17 -25.07
N PRO A 253 -0.86 -1.07 -25.81
CA PRO A 253 -1.21 0.22 -25.20
C PRO A 253 -2.39 0.06 -24.23
N ASP A 254 -2.33 0.73 -23.08
CA ASP A 254 -3.36 0.71 -22.03
C ASP A 254 -3.66 -0.66 -21.41
N PHE A 255 -2.83 -1.68 -21.68
CA PHE A 255 -2.96 -2.97 -21.03
C PHE A 255 -2.74 -2.80 -19.52
N PRO A 256 -3.67 -3.26 -18.67
CA PRO A 256 -3.55 -3.17 -17.22
C PRO A 256 -2.25 -3.83 -16.72
N LEU A 257 -1.39 -3.02 -16.11
CA LEU A 257 -0.12 -3.48 -15.54
C LEU A 257 0.05 -2.90 -14.14
N MET A 258 0.32 -3.78 -13.17
CA MET A 258 0.70 -3.40 -11.81
C MET A 258 1.93 -4.18 -11.33
N ALA A 259 2.61 -3.64 -10.34
CA ALA A 259 3.61 -4.34 -9.56
C ALA A 259 3.04 -4.68 -8.17
N CYS A 260 3.54 -5.70 -7.52
CA CYS A 260 3.29 -5.88 -6.10
C CYS A 260 4.14 -4.90 -5.30
N CYS A 261 3.50 -4.21 -4.39
CA CYS A 261 4.18 -3.34 -3.45
C CYS A 261 3.40 -3.34 -2.14
N SER A 262 3.90 -4.06 -1.16
CA SER A 262 3.24 -4.20 0.14
C SER A 262 3.15 -2.87 0.90
N THR A 263 4.13 -1.98 0.67
CA THR A 263 4.18 -0.64 1.25
C THR A 263 5.11 0.25 0.43
N SER A 264 4.87 1.58 0.45
CA SER A 264 5.76 2.58 -0.17
C SER A 264 6.41 3.53 0.83
N ASP A 265 6.20 3.33 2.12
CA ASP A 265 6.69 4.21 3.19
C ASP A 265 7.76 3.59 4.10
N GLY A 266 7.95 2.27 4.09
CA GLY A 266 8.88 1.57 4.97
C GLY A 266 10.35 1.99 4.82
N SER A 267 11.07 2.12 5.91
CA SER A 267 12.50 2.48 5.94
C SER A 267 13.41 1.42 5.32
N HIS A 268 12.95 0.18 5.18
CA HIS A 268 13.70 -0.91 4.52
C HIS A 268 13.65 -0.84 2.98
N LEU A 269 12.77 -0.06 2.40
CA LEU A 269 12.55 -0.02 0.96
C LEU A 269 13.78 0.42 0.13
N PRO A 270 14.66 1.30 0.61
CA PRO A 270 15.93 1.58 -0.07
C PRO A 270 16.80 0.33 -0.26
N ALA A 271 16.74 -0.62 0.67
CA ALA A 271 17.47 -1.87 0.58
C ALA A 271 16.92 -2.82 -0.49
N VAL A 272 15.61 -2.84 -0.69
CA VAL A 272 14.95 -3.73 -1.66
C VAL A 272 14.65 -3.06 -3.00
N GLY A 273 14.77 -1.74 -3.07
CA GLY A 273 14.54 -0.96 -4.30
C GLY A 273 13.07 -0.94 -4.72
N MET A 274 12.13 -0.83 -3.77
CA MET A 274 10.70 -0.92 -4.01
C MET A 274 9.98 0.36 -3.60
N THR A 275 9.22 0.96 -4.52
CA THR A 275 8.25 2.03 -4.21
C THR A 275 7.30 2.27 -5.38
N TYR A 276 6.02 2.50 -5.10
CA TYR A 276 5.07 2.88 -6.14
C TYR A 276 5.35 4.25 -6.76
N GLN A 277 6.02 5.15 -6.07
CA GLN A 277 6.43 6.44 -6.65
C GLN A 277 7.32 6.28 -7.91
N ASP A 278 8.03 5.14 -8.03
CA ASP A 278 8.79 4.82 -9.24
C ASP A 278 8.04 3.85 -10.17
N PHE A 279 7.32 2.87 -9.60
CA PHE A 279 6.57 1.89 -10.40
C PHE A 279 5.46 2.52 -11.21
N ILE A 280 4.80 3.55 -10.68
CA ILE A 280 3.68 4.22 -11.36
C ILE A 280 4.06 4.82 -12.72
N LYS A 281 5.33 5.14 -12.94
CA LYS A 281 5.85 5.60 -14.24
C LYS A 281 5.70 4.53 -15.32
N ASN A 282 5.64 3.27 -14.93
CA ASN A 282 5.58 2.11 -15.80
C ASN A 282 4.35 1.22 -15.57
N SER A 283 3.48 1.57 -14.66
CA SER A 283 2.20 0.88 -14.40
C SER A 283 1.02 1.85 -14.62
N ASN A 284 -0.18 1.32 -14.67
CA ASN A 284 -1.42 2.08 -14.77
C ASN A 284 -2.47 1.56 -13.77
N MET A 285 -2.03 0.79 -12.80
CA MET A 285 -2.81 0.32 -11.64
C MET A 285 -1.89 0.32 -10.42
N VAL A 286 -2.44 0.66 -9.26
CA VAL A 286 -1.75 0.60 -7.98
C VAL A 286 -2.30 -0.55 -7.18
N MET A 287 -1.43 -1.27 -6.51
CA MET A 287 -1.81 -2.33 -5.58
C MET A 287 -1.15 -2.06 -4.22
N LEU A 288 -1.90 -2.25 -3.18
CA LEU A 288 -1.44 -2.22 -1.81
C LEU A 288 -1.79 -3.55 -1.15
N GLU A 289 -0.79 -4.24 -0.63
CA GLU A 289 -1.03 -5.38 0.23
C GLU A 289 -1.43 -4.89 1.63
N MET A 290 -2.72 -4.93 1.92
CA MET A 290 -3.29 -4.43 3.17
C MET A 290 -2.99 -5.36 4.34
N CYS A 291 -1.72 -5.48 4.69
CA CYS A 291 -1.34 -6.15 5.93
C CYS A 291 -2.00 -5.43 7.12
N GLY A 292 -2.85 -6.10 7.86
CA GLY A 292 -3.62 -5.49 8.95
C GLY A 292 -4.95 -4.86 8.51
N ALA A 293 -5.45 -5.21 7.33
CA ALA A 293 -6.84 -4.91 6.94
C ALA A 293 -7.88 -5.57 7.83
N THR A 294 -7.49 -6.62 8.55
CA THR A 294 -8.29 -7.22 9.61
C THR A 294 -7.89 -6.59 10.93
N PRO A 295 -8.84 -6.23 11.82
CA PRO A 295 -8.49 -5.72 13.14
C PRO A 295 -7.58 -6.69 13.90
N ALA A 296 -6.57 -6.16 14.58
CA ALA A 296 -5.78 -6.92 15.52
C ALA A 296 -6.64 -7.36 16.73
N LEU A 297 -6.16 -8.33 17.50
CA LEU A 297 -6.92 -8.85 18.67
C LEU A 297 -7.19 -7.78 19.74
N ASP A 298 -6.41 -6.70 19.78
CA ASP A 298 -6.65 -5.53 20.64
C ASP A 298 -7.69 -4.56 20.05
N GLY A 299 -8.22 -4.85 18.88
CA GLY A 299 -9.23 -4.08 18.18
C GLY A 299 -8.70 -2.96 17.28
N THR A 300 -7.38 -2.79 17.16
CA THR A 300 -6.79 -1.77 16.29
C THR A 300 -6.76 -2.23 14.84
N TRP A 301 -7.06 -1.33 13.92
CA TRP A 301 -6.96 -1.55 12.47
C TRP A 301 -6.27 -0.38 11.73
N ASP A 302 -6.07 0.74 12.42
CA ASP A 302 -5.54 1.97 11.84
C ASP A 302 -4.00 2.05 11.81
N THR A 303 -3.32 0.98 12.20
CA THR A 303 -1.85 0.97 12.30
C THR A 303 -1.14 1.16 10.96
N ARG A 304 -1.79 0.81 9.85
CA ARG A 304 -1.23 0.94 8.50
C ARG A 304 -1.98 1.91 7.59
N ILE A 305 -2.83 2.74 8.19
CA ILE A 305 -3.63 3.71 7.43
C ILE A 305 -2.76 4.66 6.59
N ALA A 306 -1.59 5.03 7.11
CA ALA A 306 -0.65 5.90 6.43
C ALA A 306 -0.12 5.29 5.13
N SER A 307 0.26 4.01 5.14
CA SER A 307 0.69 3.27 3.94
C SER A 307 -0.43 3.19 2.90
N GLN A 308 -1.66 2.93 3.36
CA GLN A 308 -2.84 2.83 2.49
C GLN A 308 -3.14 4.16 1.81
N LEU A 309 -3.16 5.25 2.58
CA LEU A 309 -3.42 6.58 2.04
C LEU A 309 -2.30 7.10 1.13
N LEU A 310 -1.04 6.68 1.35
CA LEU A 310 0.06 6.99 0.43
C LEU A 310 -0.17 6.34 -0.95
N HIS A 311 -0.54 5.07 -0.99
CA HIS A 311 -0.82 4.39 -2.27
C HIS A 311 -2.05 4.99 -2.97
N LEU A 312 -3.10 5.34 -2.22
CA LEU A 312 -4.27 6.04 -2.75
C LEU A 312 -3.91 7.41 -3.29
N GLY A 313 -3.04 8.16 -2.60
CA GLY A 313 -2.52 9.43 -3.08
C GLY A 313 -1.77 9.28 -4.41
N ILE A 314 -0.89 8.30 -4.51
CA ILE A 314 -0.16 8.00 -5.76
C ILE A 314 -1.15 7.63 -6.88
N ALA A 315 -2.14 6.79 -6.60
CA ALA A 315 -3.15 6.40 -7.58
C ALA A 315 -4.00 7.58 -8.06
N ARG A 316 -4.46 8.42 -7.13
CA ARG A 316 -5.22 9.65 -7.41
C ARG A 316 -4.42 10.61 -8.32
N ASP A 317 -3.16 10.87 -7.97
CA ASP A 317 -2.30 11.81 -8.69
C ASP A 317 -1.93 11.31 -10.10
N ASN A 318 -2.15 10.01 -10.38
CA ASN A 318 -1.93 9.37 -11.69
C ASN A 318 -3.23 8.87 -12.35
N GLU A 319 -4.39 9.24 -11.82
CA GLU A 319 -5.72 8.90 -12.36
C GLU A 319 -5.90 7.40 -12.66
N CYS A 320 -5.43 6.54 -11.76
CA CYS A 320 -5.50 5.09 -11.94
C CYS A 320 -6.16 4.38 -10.75
N PRO A 321 -6.72 3.16 -10.95
CA PRO A 321 -7.32 2.39 -9.86
C PRO A 321 -6.29 1.96 -8.83
N CYS A 322 -6.74 1.83 -7.57
CA CYS A 322 -5.95 1.32 -6.46
C CYS A 322 -6.64 0.12 -5.83
N PHE A 323 -5.99 -1.03 -5.86
CA PHE A 323 -6.47 -2.25 -5.22
C PHE A 323 -5.92 -2.38 -3.81
N GLY A 324 -6.81 -2.48 -2.82
CA GLY A 324 -6.45 -2.89 -1.47
C GLY A 324 -6.64 -4.40 -1.31
N LEU A 325 -5.52 -5.15 -1.35
CA LEU A 325 -5.52 -6.59 -1.10
C LEU A 325 -5.60 -6.89 0.39
N GLY A 326 -6.68 -7.54 0.82
CA GLY A 326 -6.81 -8.05 2.17
C GLY A 326 -7.01 -9.57 2.20
N TYR A 327 -6.47 -10.19 3.23
CA TYR A 327 -6.56 -11.63 3.46
C TYR A 327 -7.57 -11.96 4.54
N GLY A 328 -8.48 -12.88 4.26
CA GLY A 328 -9.48 -13.32 5.22
C GLY A 328 -9.87 -14.78 5.02
N TYR A 329 -10.38 -15.40 6.09
CA TYR A 329 -10.74 -16.81 6.10
C TYR A 329 -12.21 -17.04 6.44
N PHE A 330 -12.92 -15.98 6.85
CA PHE A 330 -14.29 -16.02 7.33
C PHE A 330 -15.03 -14.77 6.86
N SER A 331 -16.35 -14.83 6.80
CA SER A 331 -17.19 -13.77 6.22
C SER A 331 -17.09 -12.44 6.98
N GLU A 332 -17.05 -12.45 8.31
CA GLU A 332 -16.97 -11.19 9.07
C GLU A 332 -15.66 -10.42 8.83
N PRO A 333 -14.46 -11.05 8.91
CA PRO A 333 -13.23 -10.39 8.49
C PRO A 333 -13.22 -9.98 7.01
N ALA A 334 -13.80 -10.79 6.11
CA ALA A 334 -13.91 -10.46 4.70
C ALA A 334 -14.77 -9.22 4.45
N PHE A 335 -15.91 -9.13 5.14
CA PHE A 335 -16.76 -7.94 5.11
C PHE A 335 -16.02 -6.69 5.62
N PHE A 336 -15.28 -6.81 6.73
CA PHE A 336 -14.50 -5.69 7.26
C PHE A 336 -13.43 -5.20 6.27
N ILE A 337 -12.74 -6.12 5.59
CA ILE A 337 -11.74 -5.79 4.55
C ILE A 337 -12.42 -4.99 3.42
N TRP A 338 -13.59 -5.43 2.96
CA TRP A 338 -14.37 -4.68 1.97
C TRP A 338 -14.77 -3.30 2.50
N ALA A 339 -15.34 -3.22 3.70
CA ALA A 339 -15.79 -1.96 4.31
C ALA A 339 -14.64 -0.97 4.49
N LEU A 340 -13.45 -1.43 4.93
CA LEU A 340 -12.26 -0.60 5.06
C LEU A 340 -11.79 -0.06 3.70
N ASN A 341 -11.77 -0.90 2.66
CA ASN A 341 -11.43 -0.44 1.32
C ASN A 341 -12.40 0.65 0.84
N LYS A 342 -13.70 0.44 1.00
CA LYS A 342 -14.71 1.43 0.61
C LYS A 342 -14.62 2.71 1.44
N PHE A 343 -14.38 2.59 2.74
CA PHE A 343 -14.14 3.73 3.62
C PHE A 343 -12.92 4.56 3.19
N LEU A 344 -11.88 3.92 2.65
CA LEU A 344 -10.68 4.60 2.15
C LEU A 344 -10.83 5.14 0.73
N GLY A 345 -11.78 4.63 -0.04
CA GLY A 345 -11.97 4.97 -1.46
C GLY A 345 -11.14 4.10 -2.41
N SER A 346 -10.75 2.90 -1.98
CA SER A 346 -10.03 1.93 -2.83
C SER A 346 -10.93 0.84 -3.37
N ASP A 347 -10.48 0.18 -4.43
CA ASP A 347 -11.04 -1.06 -4.92
C ASP A 347 -10.67 -2.22 -4.03
N THR A 348 -11.54 -3.22 -3.91
CA THR A 348 -11.28 -4.36 -3.04
C THR A 348 -10.72 -5.53 -3.83
N TRP A 349 -9.57 -6.03 -3.40
CA TRP A 349 -9.06 -7.35 -3.77
C TRP A 349 -9.06 -8.23 -2.52
N PHE A 350 -9.96 -9.20 -2.49
CA PHE A 350 -10.07 -10.16 -1.39
C PHE A 350 -9.39 -11.48 -1.75
N SER A 351 -8.58 -12.01 -0.83
CA SER A 351 -7.93 -13.30 -0.98
C SER A 351 -8.19 -14.19 0.22
N THR A 352 -8.66 -15.40 -0.04
CA THR A 352 -8.71 -16.45 0.97
C THR A 352 -7.39 -17.22 0.96
N LEU A 353 -6.63 -17.12 2.03
CA LEU A 353 -5.47 -17.97 2.25
C LEU A 353 -5.85 -19.23 3.05
N LYS A 354 -6.96 -19.87 2.70
CA LYS A 354 -7.35 -21.12 3.36
C LYS A 354 -6.35 -22.22 3.05
N GLY A 355 -5.49 -22.47 4.02
CA GLY A 355 -4.86 -23.76 4.12
C GLY A 355 -5.91 -24.85 4.38
N ARG A 356 -5.56 -26.12 4.24
CA ARG A 356 -6.42 -27.21 4.69
C ARG A 356 -6.66 -27.04 6.18
N LEU A 357 -7.87 -26.66 6.53
CA LEU A 357 -8.31 -26.60 7.90
C LEU A 357 -8.01 -27.93 8.61
N GLY A 358 -7.26 -27.88 9.70
CA GLY A 358 -6.90 -29.07 10.48
C GLY A 358 -5.67 -29.84 10.01
N VAL A 359 -4.98 -29.43 8.94
CA VAL A 359 -3.67 -30.00 8.60
C VAL A 359 -2.57 -29.10 9.18
N PRO A 360 -1.84 -29.54 10.20
CA PRO A 360 -0.72 -28.78 10.74
C PRO A 360 0.27 -28.45 9.61
N ASN A 361 0.78 -27.25 9.60
CA ASN A 361 1.81 -26.80 8.67
C ASN A 361 1.41 -26.73 7.18
N SER A 362 0.12 -26.71 6.83
CA SER A 362 -0.27 -26.34 5.51
C SER A 362 -0.29 -24.83 5.38
N MET A 363 0.79 -24.23 4.90
CA MET A 363 0.67 -22.93 4.27
C MET A 363 -0.09 -23.13 2.97
N LEU A 364 -1.23 -22.45 2.85
CA LEU A 364 -1.83 -22.19 1.55
C LEU A 364 -2.05 -23.46 0.68
N THR A 365 -2.52 -24.55 1.25
CA THR A 365 -3.16 -25.52 0.39
C THR A 365 -4.47 -24.91 -0.04
N ALA A 366 -4.41 -24.30 -1.21
CA ALA A 366 -5.53 -23.62 -1.79
C ALA A 366 -6.75 -24.52 -1.83
N PHE A 367 -7.68 -24.25 -0.96
CA PHE A 367 -9.05 -24.55 -1.31
C PHE A 367 -9.45 -23.52 -2.37
N PRO A 368 -10.29 -23.91 -3.31
CA PRO A 368 -10.85 -22.93 -4.22
C PRO A 368 -11.40 -21.78 -3.41
N ASP A 369 -11.18 -20.57 -3.90
CA ASP A 369 -11.70 -19.37 -3.29
C ASP A 369 -13.16 -19.57 -2.94
N GLU A 370 -13.53 -19.04 -1.82
CA GLU A 370 -14.92 -18.94 -1.45
C GLU A 370 -15.34 -17.48 -1.68
N PRO A 371 -15.74 -17.13 -2.90
CA PRO A 371 -16.13 -15.77 -3.24
C PRO A 371 -17.29 -15.28 -2.37
N GLU A 372 -18.09 -16.21 -1.85
CA GLU A 372 -19.20 -15.94 -0.95
C GLU A 372 -18.76 -15.29 0.36
N LEU A 373 -17.52 -15.45 0.78
CA LEU A 373 -17.03 -14.82 2.02
C LEU A 373 -17.09 -13.30 1.97
N VAL A 374 -16.85 -12.71 0.81
CA VAL A 374 -16.89 -11.26 0.58
C VAL A 374 -18.17 -10.83 -0.14
N GLY A 375 -18.99 -11.80 -0.53
CA GLY A 375 -20.18 -11.58 -1.38
C GLY A 375 -21.18 -10.59 -0.80
N GLU A 376 -21.37 -10.55 0.53
CA GLU A 376 -22.24 -9.56 1.16
C GLU A 376 -21.85 -8.12 0.77
N GLY A 377 -20.59 -7.76 0.93
CA GLY A 377 -20.08 -6.45 0.58
C GLY A 377 -20.14 -6.17 -0.92
N PHE A 378 -19.73 -7.13 -1.76
CA PHE A 378 -19.70 -6.96 -3.21
C PHE A 378 -21.08 -6.83 -3.83
N VAL A 379 -22.06 -7.62 -3.37
CA VAL A 379 -23.44 -7.52 -3.81
C VAL A 379 -24.06 -6.19 -3.38
N TRP A 380 -23.76 -5.74 -2.15
CA TRP A 380 -24.23 -4.45 -1.66
C TRP A 380 -23.63 -3.29 -2.48
N GLU A 381 -22.34 -3.31 -2.77
CA GLU A 381 -21.66 -2.34 -3.64
C GLU A 381 -22.28 -2.32 -5.06
N LYS A 382 -22.56 -3.50 -5.63
CA LYS A 382 -23.21 -3.62 -6.93
C LYS A 382 -24.66 -3.07 -6.92
N THR A 383 -25.34 -3.17 -5.78
CA THR A 383 -26.71 -2.66 -5.61
C THR A 383 -26.76 -1.14 -5.50
N TYR A 384 -25.75 -0.54 -4.83
CA TYR A 384 -25.67 0.89 -4.58
C TYR A 384 -24.36 1.52 -5.08
N PRO A 385 -24.04 1.40 -6.38
CA PRO A 385 -22.73 1.84 -6.91
C PRO A 385 -22.51 3.35 -6.76
N HIS A 386 -23.59 4.14 -6.75
CA HIS A 386 -23.53 5.60 -6.58
C HIS A 386 -22.98 6.06 -5.21
N LEU A 387 -22.91 5.17 -4.22
CA LEU A 387 -22.36 5.48 -2.90
C LEU A 387 -20.83 5.45 -2.85
N PHE A 388 -20.17 5.03 -3.93
CA PHE A 388 -18.73 4.87 -4.00
C PHE A 388 -18.08 5.76 -5.06
N THR A 389 -18.84 6.72 -5.59
CA THR A 389 -18.36 7.72 -6.54
C THR A 389 -17.80 8.94 -5.83
N GLY A 390 -17.11 9.78 -6.57
CA GLY A 390 -16.63 11.06 -6.07
C GLY A 390 -15.19 11.05 -5.61
N LYS A 391 -14.68 12.25 -5.36
CA LYS A 391 -13.33 12.51 -4.84
C LYS A 391 -13.41 12.81 -3.36
N SER A 392 -12.32 12.58 -2.63
CA SER A 392 -12.25 12.99 -1.23
C SER A 392 -12.57 14.49 -1.08
N ASP A 393 -13.41 14.81 -0.09
CA ASP A 393 -13.78 16.18 0.27
C ASP A 393 -12.81 16.81 1.30
N ALA A 394 -11.61 16.25 1.41
CA ALA A 394 -10.58 16.77 2.30
C ALA A 394 -10.02 18.11 1.81
N GLN A 395 -9.71 19.01 2.76
CA GLN A 395 -9.00 20.24 2.51
C GLN A 395 -7.58 20.21 3.09
N THR A 396 -7.21 19.06 3.67
CA THR A 396 -5.94 18.81 4.35
C THR A 396 -5.17 17.73 3.59
N ALA A 397 -3.91 18.02 3.28
CA ALA A 397 -2.95 17.06 2.77
C ALA A 397 -1.84 16.79 3.79
N VAL A 398 -1.39 15.56 3.88
CA VAL A 398 -0.19 15.16 4.64
C VAL A 398 0.93 14.83 3.64
N LEU A 399 2.05 15.54 3.73
CA LEU A 399 3.18 15.32 2.83
C LEU A 399 3.98 14.06 3.25
N PHE A 400 4.16 13.15 2.33
CA PHE A 400 5.13 12.07 2.46
C PHE A 400 6.46 12.45 1.78
N SER A 401 7.53 12.65 2.56
CA SER A 401 8.86 13.00 2.05
C SER A 401 9.68 11.75 1.73
N ARG A 402 9.81 11.47 0.46
CA ARG A 402 10.66 10.38 -0.01
C ARG A 402 12.14 10.61 0.31
N GLY A 403 12.65 11.82 0.11
CA GLY A 403 14.06 12.15 0.38
C GLY A 403 14.42 11.91 1.84
N THR A 404 13.53 12.26 2.77
CA THR A 404 13.73 12.00 4.20
C THR A 404 13.77 10.49 4.48
N ARG A 405 12.86 9.69 3.92
CA ARG A 405 12.82 8.24 4.08
C ARG A 405 14.05 7.55 3.47
N ASP A 406 14.42 7.89 2.22
CA ASP A 406 15.43 7.16 1.45
C ASP A 406 16.85 7.50 1.86
N TYR A 407 17.16 8.78 2.06
CA TYR A 407 18.52 9.26 2.19
C TYR A 407 18.87 9.73 3.60
N TYR A 408 17.94 10.35 4.31
CA TYR A 408 18.20 10.73 5.69
C TYR A 408 18.13 9.51 6.60
N GLY A 409 17.11 8.70 6.47
CA GLY A 409 16.89 7.37 7.06
C GLY A 409 17.46 7.19 8.46
N GLN A 410 16.60 7.11 9.45
CA GLN A 410 17.00 6.78 10.81
C GLN A 410 16.68 5.32 11.09
N ILE A 411 17.47 4.70 11.93
CA ILE A 411 17.08 3.45 12.58
C ILE A 411 15.83 3.71 13.38
N HIS A 412 15.04 2.70 13.54
CA HIS A 412 13.75 2.74 14.22
C HIS A 412 12.73 3.62 13.50
N GLU A 413 12.96 3.92 12.22
CA GLU A 413 11.95 4.53 11.38
C GLU A 413 11.40 5.86 11.93
N ASP A 414 12.26 6.70 12.50
CA ASP A 414 11.88 7.97 13.10
C ASP A 414 10.88 8.76 12.26
N TYR A 415 11.24 9.07 11.00
CA TYR A 415 10.39 9.81 10.09
C TYR A 415 9.10 9.05 9.77
N VAL A 416 9.23 7.76 9.47
CA VAL A 416 8.08 6.90 9.13
C VAL A 416 7.12 6.81 10.31
N ARG A 417 7.66 6.72 11.54
CA ARG A 417 6.86 6.74 12.77
C ARG A 417 6.08 8.04 12.95
N ASP A 418 6.74 9.18 12.73
CA ASP A 418 6.10 10.49 12.83
C ASP A 418 4.98 10.64 11.79
N TYR A 419 5.24 10.21 10.55
CA TYR A 419 4.27 10.19 9.48
C TYR A 419 3.05 9.30 9.80
N HIS A 420 3.29 8.07 10.28
CA HIS A 420 2.22 7.14 10.67
C HIS A 420 1.40 7.69 11.86
N THR A 421 2.08 8.27 12.85
CA THR A 421 1.40 8.85 14.03
C THR A 421 0.53 10.02 13.63
N THR A 422 1.01 10.88 12.72
CA THR A 422 0.25 12.01 12.17
C THR A 422 -1.03 11.54 11.47
N CYS A 423 -0.92 10.61 10.53
CA CYS A 423 -2.08 10.08 9.81
C CYS A 423 -3.09 9.42 10.75
N ARG A 424 -2.60 8.65 11.72
CA ARG A 424 -3.45 7.97 12.70
C ARG A 424 -4.16 8.96 13.64
N GLU A 425 -3.47 10.00 14.11
CA GLU A 425 -4.08 11.03 14.93
C GLU A 425 -5.18 11.78 14.18
N LEU A 426 -4.91 12.24 12.97
CA LEU A 426 -5.91 12.93 12.15
C LEU A 426 -7.14 12.03 11.94
N MET A 427 -6.94 10.76 11.61
CA MET A 427 -8.03 9.79 11.43
C MET A 427 -8.86 9.62 12.71
N ARG A 428 -8.21 9.39 13.85
CA ARG A 428 -8.89 9.21 15.16
C ARG A 428 -9.65 10.46 15.62
N LYS A 429 -9.14 11.64 15.29
CA LYS A 429 -9.79 12.92 15.55
C LYS A 429 -10.80 13.31 14.47
N LYS A 430 -11.13 12.38 13.55
CA LYS A 430 -12.15 12.53 12.49
C LYS A 430 -11.88 13.72 11.56
N ARG A 431 -10.58 14.01 11.32
CA ARG A 431 -10.16 14.96 10.29
C ARG A 431 -10.06 14.24 8.97
N ASN A 432 -10.74 14.76 7.95
CA ASN A 432 -10.63 14.24 6.59
C ASN A 432 -9.36 14.77 5.96
N PHE A 433 -8.49 13.89 5.48
CA PHE A 433 -7.21 14.25 4.88
C PHE A 433 -6.81 13.26 3.79
N GLU A 434 -5.93 13.71 2.92
CA GLU A 434 -5.27 12.89 1.90
C GLU A 434 -3.75 12.91 2.10
N VAL A 435 -3.06 11.97 1.43
CA VAL A 435 -1.60 11.97 1.38
C VAL A 435 -1.16 12.46 0.00
N VAL A 436 -0.12 13.28 -0.01
CA VAL A 436 0.52 13.81 -1.21
C VAL A 436 2.02 13.50 -1.18
N THR A 437 2.63 13.37 -2.35
CA THR A 437 4.07 13.07 -2.50
C THR A 437 4.87 14.26 -3.04
N ASP A 438 4.22 15.36 -3.33
CA ASP A 438 4.81 16.64 -3.72
C ASP A 438 4.04 17.76 -3.01
N ILE A 439 4.64 18.95 -2.93
CA ILE A 439 3.98 20.12 -2.38
C ILE A 439 2.90 20.58 -3.35
N PRO A 440 1.62 20.61 -2.94
CA PRO A 440 0.51 20.92 -3.82
C PRO A 440 0.32 22.42 -3.99
N ALA A 441 -0.62 22.82 -4.86
CA ALA A 441 -1.13 24.18 -4.90
C ALA A 441 -2.11 24.45 -3.74
N PRO A 442 -2.17 25.67 -3.17
CA PRO A 442 -3.05 25.97 -2.04
C PRO A 442 -4.54 25.96 -2.36
N GLU A 443 -4.91 26.07 -3.64
CA GLU A 443 -6.28 25.92 -4.15
C GLU A 443 -6.75 24.46 -4.18
N ASP A 444 -5.83 23.50 -4.34
CA ASP A 444 -6.13 22.08 -4.30
C ASP A 444 -6.26 21.59 -2.84
N TRP A 445 -5.32 22.03 -2.00
CA TRP A 445 -5.24 21.64 -0.60
C TRP A 445 -4.93 22.86 0.27
N ARG A 446 -5.90 23.32 1.04
CA ARG A 446 -5.76 24.52 1.87
C ARG A 446 -4.77 24.36 3.02
N ILE A 447 -4.66 23.15 3.57
CA ILE A 447 -3.79 22.82 4.69
C ILE A 447 -2.80 21.75 4.27
N LEU A 448 -1.51 21.99 4.52
CA LEU A 448 -0.43 21.04 4.31
C LEU A 448 0.21 20.69 5.65
N VAL A 449 0.14 19.43 6.03
CA VAL A 449 0.75 18.88 7.25
C VAL A 449 2.10 18.25 6.91
N MET A 450 3.15 18.64 7.65
CA MET A 450 4.52 18.22 7.43
C MET A 450 5.18 17.79 8.74
N SER A 451 5.19 16.48 9.01
CA SER A 451 5.78 15.95 10.25
C SER A 451 7.19 15.43 10.00
N SER A 452 8.18 16.08 10.61
CA SER A 452 9.62 15.72 10.53
C SER A 452 10.16 15.59 9.09
N VAL A 453 9.70 16.45 8.20
CA VAL A 453 10.17 16.53 6.81
C VAL A 453 11.54 17.18 6.77
N THR A 454 12.56 16.39 7.12
CA THR A 454 13.95 16.85 7.26
C THR A 454 14.57 17.26 5.92
N CYS A 455 14.23 16.54 4.85
CA CYS A 455 14.76 16.79 3.52
C CYS A 455 13.75 17.57 2.67
N LEU A 456 14.16 18.72 2.15
CA LEU A 456 13.44 19.51 1.15
C LEU A 456 14.44 19.95 0.08
N GLY A 457 14.22 19.51 -1.14
CA GLY A 457 14.97 19.94 -2.31
C GLY A 457 14.74 21.41 -2.64
N HIS A 458 15.56 21.93 -3.55
CA HIS A 458 15.42 23.33 -3.97
C HIS A 458 14.02 23.63 -4.52
N ASP A 459 13.53 22.78 -5.42
CA ASP A 459 12.21 22.98 -6.06
C ASP A 459 11.06 22.84 -5.04
N GLU A 460 11.19 21.90 -4.07
CA GLU A 460 10.20 21.75 -3.00
C GLU A 460 10.16 22.98 -2.08
N ARG A 461 11.31 23.58 -1.77
CA ARG A 461 11.36 24.80 -0.96
C ARG A 461 10.71 26.00 -1.69
N GLU A 462 10.96 26.15 -2.96
CA GLU A 462 10.32 27.19 -3.79
C GLU A 462 8.79 26.98 -3.84
N LYS A 463 8.34 25.75 -4.12
CA LYS A 463 6.91 25.40 -4.07
C LYS A 463 6.28 25.69 -2.70
N LEU A 464 6.99 25.44 -1.60
CA LEU A 464 6.50 25.70 -0.24
C LEU A 464 6.34 27.20 0.02
N HIS A 465 7.27 28.01 -0.48
CA HIS A 465 7.12 29.47 -0.45
C HIS A 465 5.94 29.95 -1.32
N GLU A 466 5.76 29.39 -2.51
CA GLU A 466 4.63 29.68 -3.38
C GLU A 466 3.31 29.29 -2.75
N TYR A 467 3.24 28.11 -2.13
CA TYR A 467 2.08 27.63 -1.39
C TYR A 467 1.65 28.60 -0.29
N LEU A 468 2.61 29.06 0.51
CA LEU A 468 2.32 30.05 1.56
C LEU A 468 1.95 31.41 0.99
N ARG A 469 2.65 31.92 -0.04
CA ARG A 469 2.30 33.20 -0.70
C ARG A 469 0.88 33.17 -1.29
N GLY A 470 0.45 32.01 -1.80
CA GLY A 470 -0.90 31.76 -2.31
C GLY A 470 -1.97 31.61 -1.23
N GLY A 471 -1.59 31.77 0.04
CA GLY A 471 -2.51 31.74 1.17
C GLY A 471 -2.66 30.37 1.82
N GLY A 472 -1.87 29.36 1.45
CA GLY A 472 -1.89 28.04 2.08
C GLY A 472 -1.52 28.09 3.56
N VAL A 473 -1.94 27.08 4.31
CA VAL A 473 -1.62 26.90 5.74
C VAL A 473 -0.72 25.68 5.90
N VAL A 474 0.47 25.88 6.45
CA VAL A 474 1.41 24.80 6.78
C VAL A 474 1.35 24.53 8.28
N ILE A 475 1.15 23.28 8.66
CA ILE A 475 1.19 22.80 10.03
C ILE A 475 2.32 21.77 10.13
N ALA A 476 3.41 22.12 10.81
CA ALA A 476 4.61 21.30 10.80
C ALA A 476 5.11 20.97 12.21
N THR A 477 5.73 19.80 12.36
CA THR A 477 6.34 19.32 13.61
C THR A 477 7.74 18.77 13.35
N GLY A 478 8.62 18.86 14.34
CA GLY A 478 9.98 18.34 14.27
C GLY A 478 10.89 19.09 13.29
N PRO A 479 11.99 18.48 12.86
CA PRO A 479 12.92 19.07 11.89
C PRO A 479 12.26 19.28 10.53
N LEU A 480 12.43 20.47 9.95
CA LEU A 480 11.84 20.85 8.68
C LEU A 480 12.88 21.51 7.77
N GLY A 481 13.17 20.90 6.62
CA GLY A 481 13.99 21.49 5.58
C GLY A 481 15.41 21.85 5.99
N VAL A 482 16.07 20.99 6.78
CA VAL A 482 17.49 21.17 7.19
C VAL A 482 18.48 20.55 6.22
N ARG A 483 17.99 19.72 5.31
CA ARG A 483 18.77 19.00 4.31
C ARG A 483 18.10 19.09 2.94
N ASP A 484 18.89 18.95 1.87
CA ASP A 484 18.38 18.88 0.50
C ASP A 484 17.70 17.53 0.21
N GLU A 485 17.21 17.34 -1.02
CA GLU A 485 16.51 16.13 -1.49
C GLU A 485 17.33 14.85 -1.38
N ARG A 486 18.66 14.95 -1.29
CA ARG A 486 19.58 13.83 -1.09
C ARG A 486 20.17 13.82 0.32
N ALA A 487 19.55 14.48 1.26
CA ALA A 487 19.97 14.60 2.65
C ALA A 487 21.36 15.21 2.87
N ARG A 488 21.84 16.09 2.00
CA ARG A 488 23.05 16.90 2.25
C ARG A 488 22.66 18.07 3.16
N PRO A 489 23.50 18.42 4.16
CA PRO A 489 23.24 19.56 5.01
C PRO A 489 23.12 20.85 4.18
N LEU A 490 22.12 21.65 4.49
CA LEU A 490 21.97 23.00 3.93
C LEU A 490 22.75 24.01 4.78
N GLU A 491 23.31 25.04 4.15
CA GLU A 491 23.91 26.17 4.88
C GLU A 491 22.88 26.93 5.71
N ARG A 492 21.64 26.98 5.22
CA ARG A 492 20.50 27.60 5.86
C ARG A 492 19.28 26.72 5.69
N SER A 493 18.63 26.36 6.78
CA SER A 493 17.39 25.60 6.74
C SER A 493 16.24 26.42 6.18
N TRP A 494 15.19 25.74 5.66
CA TRP A 494 14.00 26.45 5.20
C TRP A 494 13.32 27.26 6.32
N LEU A 495 13.30 26.77 7.55
CA LEU A 495 12.77 27.51 8.70
C LEU A 495 13.55 28.80 8.99
N GLU A 496 14.88 28.81 8.80
CA GLU A 496 15.67 30.01 8.94
C GLU A 496 15.35 31.06 7.86
N GLU A 497 14.90 30.62 6.68
CA GLU A 497 14.45 31.53 5.62
C GLU A 497 13.20 32.31 6.04
N VAL A 498 12.37 31.73 6.90
CA VAL A 498 11.14 32.36 7.43
C VAL A 498 11.31 32.90 8.85
N GLY A 499 12.55 32.96 9.35
CA GLY A 499 12.90 33.66 10.59
C GLY A 499 12.98 32.81 11.86
N VAL A 500 13.00 31.48 11.74
CA VAL A 500 13.17 30.57 12.89
C VAL A 500 14.56 29.99 12.88
N GLU A 501 15.37 30.34 13.89
CA GLU A 501 16.66 29.67 14.11
C GLU A 501 16.40 28.26 14.63
N MET A 502 16.93 27.26 13.93
CA MET A 502 16.73 25.87 14.30
C MET A 502 18.06 25.11 14.44
N SER A 503 18.13 24.25 15.44
CA SER A 503 19.22 23.29 15.60
C SER A 503 18.66 21.87 15.72
N VAL A 504 19.32 20.93 15.05
CA VAL A 504 19.00 19.50 15.11
C VAL A 504 20.21 18.76 15.67
N THR A 505 20.01 17.99 16.74
CA THR A 505 21.03 17.10 17.29
C THR A 505 20.70 15.69 16.78
N GLU A 506 21.55 15.19 15.90
CA GLU A 506 21.41 13.84 15.35
C GLU A 506 22.13 12.81 16.23
N PRO A 507 21.53 11.62 16.41
CA PRO A 507 22.23 10.53 17.07
C PRO A 507 23.40 10.04 16.21
N PRO A 508 24.49 9.53 16.82
CA PRO A 508 25.59 8.98 16.07
C PRO A 508 25.13 7.76 15.27
N ARG A 509 25.63 7.62 14.04
CA ARG A 509 25.37 6.48 13.15
C ARG A 509 26.61 5.58 13.10
N THR A 510 26.37 4.28 12.99
CA THR A 510 27.44 3.29 12.85
C THR A 510 27.34 2.62 11.49
N PRO A 511 28.09 3.09 10.47
CA PRO A 511 28.14 2.45 9.17
C PRO A 511 28.63 1.01 9.25
N GLY A 512 28.12 0.13 8.40
CA GLY A 512 28.52 -1.28 8.33
C GLY A 512 27.79 -2.06 7.23
N PHE A 513 28.19 -3.32 7.03
CA PHE A 513 27.56 -4.24 6.08
C PHE A 513 27.02 -5.49 6.81
N PRO A 514 25.76 -5.92 6.58
CA PRO A 514 24.73 -5.13 5.94
C PRO A 514 24.56 -3.79 6.67
N PRO A 515 24.06 -2.73 6.01
CA PRO A 515 24.00 -1.42 6.66
C PRO A 515 23.29 -1.51 8.00
N TYR A 516 24.07 -1.41 9.07
CA TYR A 516 23.55 -1.32 10.43
C TYR A 516 23.47 0.14 10.81
N GLU A 517 22.35 0.51 11.31
CA GLU A 517 22.16 1.78 11.95
C GLU A 517 22.16 1.57 13.47
N ASN A 518 22.23 2.61 14.26
CA ASN A 518 22.24 2.48 15.72
C ASN A 518 21.00 1.74 16.24
N THR A 519 21.20 0.77 17.10
CA THR A 519 20.11 0.00 17.72
C THR A 519 19.53 0.67 18.97
N GLU A 520 20.20 1.70 19.48
CA GLU A 520 19.67 2.49 20.60
C GLU A 520 18.59 3.44 20.10
N ALA A 521 17.51 3.57 20.85
CA ALA A 521 16.37 4.42 20.54
C ALA A 521 16.72 5.91 20.70
N THR A 522 17.78 6.33 20.05
CA THR A 522 18.18 7.73 19.99
C THR A 522 17.58 8.37 18.75
N ILE A 523 16.87 9.44 18.96
CA ILE A 523 16.18 10.22 17.95
C ILE A 523 16.89 11.55 17.76
N SER A 524 16.69 12.13 16.58
CA SER A 524 17.08 13.52 16.38
C SER A 524 16.19 14.42 17.23
N GLU A 525 16.82 15.25 18.05
CA GLU A 525 16.13 16.33 18.80
C GLU A 525 16.18 17.62 17.99
N CYS A 526 15.06 18.30 17.92
CA CYS A 526 14.96 19.60 17.29
C CYS A 526 14.70 20.67 18.34
N ARG A 527 15.37 21.81 18.22
CA ARG A 527 15.15 23.01 19.06
C ARG A 527 15.02 24.22 18.17
N GLY A 528 14.12 25.12 18.56
CA GLY A 528 13.87 26.34 17.82
C GLY A 528 14.03 27.59 18.68
N VAL A 529 14.46 28.68 18.03
CA VAL A 529 14.45 30.03 18.60
C VAL A 529 13.71 30.95 17.63
N TYR A 530 12.69 31.63 18.10
CA TYR A 530 11.92 32.57 17.32
C TYR A 530 11.83 33.92 18.04
N GLU A 531 12.16 35.01 17.37
CA GLU A 531 12.24 36.36 17.95
C GLU A 531 13.12 36.44 19.21
N GLY A 532 14.22 35.67 19.24
CA GLY A 532 15.15 35.60 20.37
C GLY A 532 14.65 34.79 21.58
N LYS A 533 13.49 34.14 21.49
CA LYS A 533 12.92 33.29 22.53
C LYS A 533 13.08 31.81 22.14
N VAL A 534 13.58 31.01 23.06
CA VAL A 534 13.60 29.55 22.92
C VAL A 534 12.16 29.02 22.95
N ILE A 535 11.81 28.17 22.03
CA ILE A 535 10.50 27.53 21.96
C ILE A 535 10.53 26.32 22.90
N GLU A 536 9.64 26.34 23.89
CA GLU A 536 9.55 25.27 24.89
C GLU A 536 8.84 24.03 24.33
N LYS A 537 9.03 22.89 24.99
CA LYS A 537 8.41 21.61 24.62
C LYS A 537 6.88 21.73 24.57
N GLY A 538 6.28 21.31 23.45
CA GLY A 538 4.83 21.40 23.21
C GLY A 538 4.35 22.80 22.81
N GLU A 539 5.24 23.80 22.74
CA GLU A 539 4.90 25.16 22.33
C GLU A 539 4.85 25.26 20.79
N TRP A 540 3.79 25.87 20.28
CA TRP A 540 3.63 26.18 18.87
C TRP A 540 3.90 27.64 18.60
N ILE A 541 4.60 27.92 17.51
CA ILE A 541 4.72 29.28 16.98
C ILE A 541 3.85 29.42 15.74
N HIS A 542 3.42 30.65 15.51
CA HIS A 542 2.62 31.04 14.36
C HIS A 542 3.34 32.18 13.62
N ILE A 543 3.58 31.96 12.34
CA ILE A 543 4.29 32.89 11.46
C ILE A 543 3.43 33.17 10.23
N LYS A 544 3.22 34.45 9.93
CA LYS A 544 2.59 34.85 8.66
C LYS A 544 3.65 34.95 7.58
N VAL A 545 3.44 34.26 6.45
CA VAL A 545 4.32 34.25 5.28
C VAL A 545 3.48 34.61 4.05
N GLY A 546 3.60 35.86 3.57
CA GLY A 546 2.71 36.35 2.50
C GLY A 546 1.25 36.38 2.98
N GLU A 547 0.36 35.76 2.22
CA GLU A 547 -1.05 35.58 2.59
C GLU A 547 -1.30 34.29 3.39
N GLY A 548 -0.30 33.40 3.47
CA GLY A 548 -0.38 32.13 4.17
C GLY A 548 0.11 32.16 5.61
N GLN A 549 0.04 31.00 6.24
CA GLN A 549 0.36 30.83 7.66
C GLN A 549 1.19 29.57 7.86
N LEU A 550 2.21 29.68 8.71
CA LEU A 550 2.99 28.55 9.19
C LEU A 550 2.77 28.39 10.70
N PHE A 551 2.32 27.21 11.11
CA PHE A 551 2.32 26.77 12.49
C PHE A 551 3.41 25.70 12.64
N TRP A 552 4.33 25.90 13.58
CA TRP A 552 5.42 24.96 13.78
C TRP A 552 5.69 24.69 15.25
N CYS A 553 5.98 23.40 15.57
CA CYS A 553 6.39 22.93 16.87
C CYS A 553 7.68 22.10 16.72
N PRO A 554 8.74 22.32 17.52
CA PRO A 554 9.99 21.55 17.39
C PRO A 554 9.86 20.08 17.80
N ASP A 555 8.83 19.70 18.54
CA ASP A 555 8.64 18.32 18.99
C ASP A 555 8.19 17.39 17.84
N ARG A 556 8.43 16.10 18.03
CA ARG A 556 8.13 15.05 17.06
C ARG A 556 6.87 14.29 17.42
N MET A 557 6.06 13.93 16.41
CA MET A 557 4.78 13.25 16.60
C MET A 557 4.90 11.81 17.14
N GLY A 558 5.94 11.08 16.76
CA GLY A 558 6.08 9.65 17.06
C GLY A 558 6.77 9.31 18.39
N MET A 559 7.13 10.30 19.20
CA MET A 559 8.07 10.15 20.30
C MET A 559 7.47 10.15 21.70
N GLY A 560 6.30 9.55 21.83
CA GLY A 560 5.64 9.43 23.13
C GLY A 560 5.38 10.81 23.77
N GLU A 561 4.25 11.07 24.27
CA GLU A 561 3.78 12.32 24.84
C GLU A 561 4.65 13.59 24.65
N PRO A 562 4.12 14.64 24.15
CA PRO A 562 2.81 15.15 24.46
C PRO A 562 1.83 15.04 23.30
N ASP A 563 0.53 15.03 23.61
CA ASP A 563 -0.52 15.36 22.65
C ASP A 563 -0.22 16.76 22.08
N LEU A 564 0.41 16.81 20.91
CA LEU A 564 0.78 18.07 20.26
C LEU A 564 -0.44 18.83 19.71
N ARG A 565 -1.63 18.30 19.88
CA ARG A 565 -2.89 18.89 19.41
C ARG A 565 -2.87 19.26 17.92
N LEU A 566 -2.11 18.50 17.12
CA LEU A 566 -1.97 18.75 15.68
C LEU A 566 -3.33 18.77 14.98
N ALA A 567 -4.19 17.79 15.29
CA ALA A 567 -5.54 17.73 14.74
C ALA A 567 -6.45 18.91 15.15
N GLU A 568 -6.19 19.57 16.30
CA GLU A 568 -6.89 20.79 16.69
C GLU A 568 -6.45 21.96 15.83
N TRP A 569 -5.15 22.10 15.57
CA TRP A 569 -4.62 23.14 14.67
C TRP A 569 -5.16 22.96 13.25
N VAL A 570 -5.24 21.70 12.76
CA VAL A 570 -5.89 21.41 11.49
C VAL A 570 -7.33 21.90 11.51
N GLY A 571 -8.12 21.50 12.52
CA GLY A 571 -9.52 21.87 12.59
C GLY A 571 -9.79 23.38 12.73
N GLN A 572 -8.90 24.14 13.39
CA GLN A 572 -9.02 25.59 13.52
C GLN A 572 -8.74 26.33 12.21
N ASN A 573 -8.04 25.69 11.28
CA ASN A 573 -7.65 26.29 10.01
C ASN A 573 -8.40 25.70 8.80
N GLU A 574 -9.28 24.70 9.01
CA GLU A 574 -10.14 24.20 7.94
C GLU A 574 -11.05 25.32 7.43
N PRO A 575 -11.16 25.52 6.11
CA PRO A 575 -12.08 26.49 5.54
C PRO A 575 -13.53 26.15 5.89
N GLU A 576 -14.38 27.17 5.92
CA GLU A 576 -15.81 26.94 6.05
C GLU A 576 -16.32 26.06 4.89
N LYS A 577 -17.02 24.99 5.24
CA LYS A 577 -17.69 24.08 4.31
C LYS A 577 -19.19 24.35 4.30
N GLU A 578 -19.85 23.87 3.25
CA GLU A 578 -21.31 23.92 3.14
C GLU A 578 -22.01 23.08 4.24
N TYR A 579 -21.23 22.22 4.89
CA TYR A 579 -21.67 21.43 6.05
C TYR A 579 -20.56 21.30 7.08
N SER A 580 -20.96 21.02 8.31
CA SER A 580 -20.04 20.64 9.40
C SER A 580 -20.63 19.50 10.24
N VAL A 581 -19.74 18.66 10.78
CA VAL A 581 -20.14 17.62 11.74
C VAL A 581 -20.14 18.24 13.13
N VAL A 582 -21.30 18.66 13.61
CA VAL A 582 -21.44 19.30 14.93
C VAL A 582 -21.58 18.31 16.07
N LYS A 583 -22.09 17.12 15.77
CA LYS A 583 -22.10 15.98 16.71
C LYS A 583 -21.65 14.74 15.97
N SER A 584 -20.54 14.18 16.41
CA SER A 584 -20.00 12.94 15.87
C SER A 584 -20.31 11.79 16.81
N PRO A 585 -20.81 10.64 16.29
CA PRO A 585 -21.05 9.47 17.12
C PRO A 585 -19.73 8.96 17.73
N GLU A 586 -19.77 8.67 19.03
CA GLU A 586 -18.64 7.96 19.67
C GLU A 586 -18.45 6.59 19.02
N GLY A 587 -17.21 6.14 18.97
CA GLY A 587 -16.87 4.84 18.41
C GLY A 587 -16.88 4.74 16.88
N TRP A 588 -17.11 5.82 16.15
CA TRP A 588 -17.06 5.87 14.70
C TRP A 588 -15.95 6.78 14.18
N VAL A 589 -15.32 6.38 13.09
CA VAL A 589 -14.46 7.22 12.24
C VAL A 589 -15.24 7.59 11.01
N LEU A 590 -15.08 8.82 10.54
CA LEU A 590 -15.84 9.38 9.42
C LEU A 590 -14.88 9.82 8.31
N ARG A 591 -15.29 9.60 7.06
CA ARG A 591 -14.58 10.07 5.86
C ARG A 591 -15.59 10.54 4.81
N SER A 592 -15.36 11.71 4.22
CA SER A 592 -16.28 12.29 3.25
C SER A 592 -15.71 12.32 1.84
N PHE A 593 -16.63 12.11 0.88
CA PHE A 593 -16.37 12.22 -0.54
C PHE A 593 -17.39 13.13 -1.18
N ARG A 594 -17.06 13.72 -2.33
CA ARG A 594 -17.92 14.62 -3.06
C ARG A 594 -17.99 14.25 -4.54
N ASP A 595 -19.22 14.23 -5.05
CA ASP A 595 -19.53 14.01 -6.45
C ASP A 595 -20.56 15.07 -6.89
N GLY A 596 -20.06 16.19 -7.41
CA GLY A 596 -20.90 17.35 -7.72
C GLY A 596 -21.63 17.91 -6.50
N ALA A 597 -22.96 17.93 -6.55
CA ALA A 597 -23.81 18.35 -5.43
C ALA A 597 -24.05 17.22 -4.39
N ARG A 598 -23.56 16.02 -4.64
CA ARG A 598 -23.69 14.89 -3.73
C ARG A 598 -22.50 14.84 -2.77
N MET A 599 -22.79 14.78 -1.48
CA MET A 599 -21.83 14.46 -0.45
C MET A 599 -22.10 13.05 0.06
N LEU A 600 -21.07 12.26 0.21
CA LEU A 600 -21.09 10.90 0.74
C LEU A 600 -20.23 10.85 2.00
N LEU A 601 -20.84 10.60 3.15
CA LEU A 601 -20.15 10.48 4.43
C LEU A 601 -20.14 9.02 4.86
N HIS A 602 -18.97 8.40 4.77
CA HIS A 602 -18.74 7.02 5.16
C HIS A 602 -18.38 6.92 6.63
N GLY A 603 -18.95 5.94 7.32
CA GLY A 603 -18.63 5.63 8.71
C GLY A 603 -18.16 4.19 8.89
N LEU A 604 -17.06 4.05 9.64
CA LEU A 604 -16.49 2.76 10.03
C LEU A 604 -16.26 2.75 11.55
N PRO A 605 -16.49 1.63 12.27
CA PRO A 605 -16.20 1.55 13.71
C PRO A 605 -14.74 1.86 14.01
N ALA A 606 -14.48 2.76 14.94
CA ALA A 606 -13.14 3.15 15.34
C ALA A 606 -12.38 2.00 16.02
N LYS A 607 -13.11 1.06 16.61
CA LYS A 607 -12.58 -0.12 17.29
C LYS A 607 -13.49 -1.31 17.05
N VAL A 608 -12.88 -2.45 16.72
CA VAL A 608 -13.58 -3.72 16.48
C VAL A 608 -12.81 -4.82 17.18
N GLN A 609 -13.39 -5.45 18.16
CA GLN A 609 -12.74 -6.55 18.85
C GLN A 609 -12.68 -7.78 17.94
N ALA A 610 -11.47 -8.31 17.73
CA ALA A 610 -11.25 -9.51 16.94
C ALA A 610 -11.11 -10.75 17.85
N GLU A 611 -11.71 -11.85 17.43
CA GLU A 611 -11.59 -13.14 18.12
C GLU A 611 -10.77 -14.11 17.25
N ALA A 612 -9.70 -14.64 17.82
CA ALA A 612 -8.88 -15.64 17.15
C ALA A 612 -9.58 -17.00 17.10
N HIS A 613 -9.45 -17.71 15.99
CA HIS A 613 -9.97 -19.07 15.89
C HIS A 613 -9.29 -19.98 16.93
N PRO A 614 -10.05 -20.76 17.72
CA PRO A 614 -9.51 -21.48 18.87
C PRO A 614 -8.46 -22.53 18.51
N THR A 615 -8.53 -23.12 17.32
CA THR A 615 -7.69 -24.26 16.91
C THR A 615 -6.96 -24.07 15.57
N ILE A 616 -7.37 -23.12 14.74
CA ILE A 616 -6.77 -22.92 13.42
C ILE A 616 -5.75 -21.79 13.51
N ARG A 617 -4.55 -22.07 13.04
CA ARG A 617 -3.45 -21.11 12.93
C ARG A 617 -2.95 -21.13 11.50
N LYS A 618 -2.59 -19.95 10.97
CA LYS A 618 -1.82 -19.82 9.76
C LYS A 618 -0.36 -20.04 10.11
N ARG A 619 0.27 -21.02 9.49
CA ARG A 619 1.66 -21.29 9.77
C ARG A 619 2.54 -20.87 8.59
N TYR A 620 3.34 -19.90 8.86
CA TYR A 620 4.48 -19.56 8.00
C TYR A 620 5.66 -20.51 8.26
N ILE A 621 6.70 -20.40 7.44
CA ILE A 621 7.90 -21.24 7.60
C ILE A 621 8.56 -21.03 8.97
N SER A 622 8.50 -19.83 9.51
CA SER A 622 9.21 -19.41 10.72
C SER A 622 8.32 -19.10 11.93
N TYR A 623 7.01 -18.92 11.76
CA TYR A 623 6.08 -18.58 12.85
C TYR A 623 4.65 -18.99 12.57
N ASP A 624 3.85 -19.08 13.64
CA ASP A 624 2.42 -19.30 13.56
C ASP A 624 1.69 -17.97 13.81
N GLU A 625 0.66 -17.69 13.01
CA GLU A 625 -0.19 -16.50 13.12
C GLU A 625 -1.62 -16.91 13.51
N GLU A 626 -2.21 -16.19 14.43
CA GLU A 626 -3.59 -16.37 14.81
C GLU A 626 -4.51 -15.91 13.68
N ILE A 627 -5.55 -16.70 13.40
CA ILE A 627 -6.53 -16.38 12.38
C ILE A 627 -7.75 -15.77 13.05
N VAL A 628 -8.06 -14.53 12.69
CA VAL A 628 -9.30 -13.87 13.11
C VAL A 628 -10.48 -14.55 12.40
N HIS A 629 -11.47 -15.00 13.17
CA HIS A 629 -12.65 -15.66 12.63
C HIS A 629 -13.96 -14.95 12.96
N ARG A 630 -14.00 -14.14 14.02
CA ARG A 630 -15.14 -13.30 14.37
C ARG A 630 -14.73 -11.89 14.70
N LEU A 631 -15.64 -10.96 14.45
CA LEU A 631 -15.52 -9.57 14.82
C LEU A 631 -16.73 -9.21 15.69
N HIS A 632 -16.43 -8.69 16.88
CA HIS A 632 -17.45 -8.18 17.79
C HIS A 632 -17.47 -6.66 17.65
N TYR A 633 -18.57 -6.17 17.13
CA TYR A 633 -18.82 -4.75 17.09
C TYR A 633 -19.45 -4.37 18.44
N GLU A 634 -18.78 -3.50 19.22
CA GLU A 634 -19.36 -3.02 20.47
C GLU A 634 -20.76 -2.48 20.14
N GLU A 635 -21.76 -2.79 20.99
CA GLU A 635 -23.04 -2.10 20.90
C GLU A 635 -22.77 -0.62 21.15
N LEU A 636 -22.54 0.10 20.06
CA LEU A 636 -22.40 1.54 20.09
C LEU A 636 -23.75 2.05 20.61
N ALA A 637 -23.72 2.74 21.76
CA ALA A 637 -24.91 3.34 22.33
C ALA A 637 -25.65 4.10 21.23
N PRO A 638 -26.99 4.15 21.22
CA PRO A 638 -27.75 4.83 20.17
C PRO A 638 -27.15 6.21 19.96
N SER A 639 -26.39 6.34 18.88
CA SER A 639 -25.55 7.50 18.61
C SER A 639 -26.19 8.26 17.48
N ALA A 640 -26.53 9.50 17.74
CA ALA A 640 -26.95 10.43 16.72
C ALA A 640 -25.72 11.12 16.14
N LEU A 641 -25.64 11.18 14.82
CA LEU A 641 -24.77 12.09 14.08
C LEU A 641 -25.59 13.36 13.83
N ALA A 642 -25.02 14.53 14.05
CA ALA A 642 -25.65 15.78 13.64
C ALA A 642 -24.76 16.52 12.64
N LEU A 643 -25.35 16.87 11.52
CA LEU A 643 -24.76 17.68 10.48
C LEU A 643 -25.43 19.05 10.47
N GLU A 644 -24.64 20.10 10.47
CA GLU A 644 -25.10 21.47 10.28
C GLU A 644 -24.77 21.91 8.86
N PHE A 645 -25.74 22.47 8.17
CA PHE A 645 -25.62 22.93 6.80
C PHE A 645 -25.75 24.45 6.73
N THR A 646 -24.93 25.09 5.89
CA THR A 646 -25.05 26.55 5.63
C THR A 646 -26.30 26.89 4.84
N LYS A 647 -26.84 25.94 4.07
CA LYS A 647 -28.12 25.95 3.37
C LYS A 647 -28.84 24.64 3.61
N PRO A 648 -30.18 24.62 3.66
CA PRO A 648 -30.91 23.36 3.81
C PRO A 648 -30.52 22.33 2.75
N PRO A 649 -30.27 21.07 3.12
CA PRO A 649 -29.99 20.01 2.14
C PRO A 649 -31.26 19.65 1.34
N GLY A 650 -31.08 19.19 0.11
CA GLY A 650 -32.20 18.74 -0.72
C GLY A 650 -32.77 17.39 -0.24
N SER A 651 -31.90 16.50 0.19
CA SER A 651 -32.28 15.22 0.83
C SER A 651 -31.11 14.65 1.62
N VAL A 652 -31.44 13.86 2.64
CA VAL A 652 -30.47 13.09 3.43
C VAL A 652 -30.97 11.65 3.52
N THR A 653 -30.12 10.67 3.19
CA THR A 653 -30.47 9.25 3.25
C THR A 653 -29.34 8.44 3.87
N VAL A 654 -29.66 7.56 4.79
CA VAL A 654 -28.71 6.63 5.42
C VAL A 654 -28.79 5.28 4.74
N TYR A 655 -27.65 4.78 4.32
CA TYR A 655 -27.46 3.45 3.76
C TYR A 655 -26.58 2.62 4.67
N SER A 656 -26.91 1.37 4.89
CA SER A 656 -26.05 0.43 5.60
C SER A 656 -26.40 -1.00 5.20
N PRO A 657 -25.42 -1.91 5.11
CA PRO A 657 -25.69 -3.34 4.99
C PRO A 657 -26.44 -3.93 6.20
N ASP A 658 -26.47 -3.22 7.33
CA ASP A 658 -27.22 -3.63 8.53
C ASP A 658 -28.70 -3.27 8.47
N LEU A 659 -29.14 -2.52 7.44
CA LEU A 659 -30.54 -2.10 7.26
C LEU A 659 -31.20 -2.87 6.10
N ASP A 660 -32.47 -3.23 6.27
CA ASP A 660 -33.27 -3.88 5.22
C ASP A 660 -33.48 -2.97 3.98
N ALA A 661 -33.48 -1.66 4.19
CA ALA A 661 -33.65 -0.65 3.14
C ALA A 661 -33.01 0.68 3.54
N PRO A 662 -32.64 1.54 2.57
CA PRO A 662 -32.17 2.90 2.85
C PRO A 662 -33.18 3.69 3.70
N ARG A 663 -32.68 4.45 4.65
CA ARG A 663 -33.49 5.23 5.61
C ARG A 663 -33.43 6.73 5.24
N PRO A 664 -34.47 7.30 4.66
CA PRO A 664 -34.57 8.75 4.49
C PRO A 664 -34.63 9.45 5.85
N VAL A 665 -33.96 10.60 5.96
CA VAL A 665 -33.99 11.47 7.15
C VAL A 665 -34.89 12.67 6.82
N GLU A 666 -35.93 12.89 7.63
CA GLU A 666 -36.77 14.06 7.47
C GLU A 666 -35.99 15.32 7.90
N SER A 667 -35.92 16.31 7.03
CA SER A 667 -35.39 17.63 7.33
C SER A 667 -36.59 18.62 7.43
N GLU A 668 -36.59 19.42 8.49
CA GLU A 668 -37.60 20.48 8.63
C GLU A 668 -37.22 21.67 7.71
N GLY A 669 -37.58 21.56 6.43
CA GLY A 669 -37.20 22.52 5.38
C GLY A 669 -37.40 24.00 5.75
N GLY A 670 -36.32 24.67 6.15
CA GLY A 670 -36.25 26.09 6.43
C GLY A 670 -35.40 26.86 5.40
N ARG A 671 -35.45 28.20 5.41
CA ARG A 671 -34.63 29.05 4.53
C ARG A 671 -33.27 29.44 5.12
N THR A 672 -32.91 28.96 6.28
CA THR A 672 -31.69 29.28 7.04
C THR A 672 -30.88 28.02 7.32
N ALA A 673 -29.68 28.15 7.85
CA ALA A 673 -28.84 27.03 8.29
C ALA A 673 -29.66 26.02 9.11
N GLU A 674 -29.51 24.73 8.79
CA GLU A 674 -30.30 23.65 9.37
C GLU A 674 -29.38 22.59 9.98
N THR A 675 -29.68 22.19 11.20
CA THR A 675 -29.05 21.01 11.81
C THR A 675 -29.93 19.78 11.57
N VAL A 676 -29.37 18.77 10.92
CA VAL A 676 -30.04 17.50 10.67
C VAL A 676 -29.47 16.46 11.62
N GLU A 677 -30.33 15.93 12.52
CA GLU A 677 -29.99 14.81 13.37
C GLU A 677 -30.27 13.49 12.65
N ILE A 678 -29.28 12.62 12.63
CA ILE A 678 -29.31 11.34 11.92
C ILE A 678 -29.18 10.22 12.95
N ASP A 679 -30.24 9.43 13.06
CA ASP A 679 -30.27 8.24 13.92
C ASP A 679 -29.50 7.10 13.24
N LEU A 680 -28.47 6.58 13.91
CA LEU A 680 -27.68 5.41 13.50
C LEU A 680 -28.10 4.13 14.21
N GLY A 681 -29.26 4.12 14.89
CA GLY A 681 -29.78 2.92 15.57
C GLY A 681 -29.91 1.72 14.63
N GLY A 682 -29.44 0.57 15.07
CA GLY A 682 -29.42 -0.67 14.29
C GLY A 682 -28.23 -0.82 13.34
N ILE A 683 -27.32 0.15 13.31
CA ILE A 683 -26.09 0.10 12.49
C ILE A 683 -24.89 -0.17 13.39
N SER A 684 -24.08 -1.17 13.03
CA SER A 684 -22.93 -1.59 13.81
C SER A 684 -21.64 -1.77 13.00
N ARG A 685 -21.72 -1.97 11.69
CA ARG A 685 -20.57 -2.38 10.87
C ARG A 685 -20.07 -1.32 9.92
N TYR A 686 -20.97 -0.70 9.17
CA TYR A 686 -20.64 0.28 8.14
C TYR A 686 -21.87 1.07 7.72
N PHE A 687 -21.70 2.35 7.39
CA PHE A 687 -22.75 3.15 6.79
C PHE A 687 -22.21 4.17 5.79
N VAL A 688 -23.10 4.62 4.92
CA VAL A 688 -22.92 5.79 4.08
C VAL A 688 -24.13 6.71 4.25
N ILE A 689 -23.87 7.98 4.53
CA ILE A 689 -24.89 9.02 4.50
C ILE A 689 -24.74 9.77 3.18
N GLU A 690 -25.75 9.67 2.34
CA GLU A 690 -25.85 10.46 1.12
C GLU A 690 -26.61 11.75 1.41
N VAL A 691 -25.99 12.87 1.07
CA VAL A 691 -26.59 14.20 1.19
C VAL A 691 -26.59 14.87 -0.18
N MET A 692 -27.76 15.27 -0.65
CA MET A 692 -27.87 16.18 -1.80
C MET A 692 -27.82 17.62 -1.27
N LEU A 693 -26.73 18.32 -1.55
CA LEU A 693 -26.55 19.70 -1.11
C LEU A 693 -27.52 20.63 -1.86
N GLY A 694 -28.10 21.57 -1.15
CA GLY A 694 -29.00 22.56 -1.74
C GLY A 694 -28.28 23.46 -2.74
N SER A 695 -28.94 23.80 -3.85
CA SER A 695 -28.41 24.67 -4.91
C SER A 695 -28.27 26.14 -4.45
#